data_4893eb7b2a1252fbc8521b4f20fd1fd2
#
_entry.id   4893eb7b2a1252fbc8521b4f20fd1fd2
#
_cell.length_a   1.000
_cell.length_b   1.000
_cell.length_c   1.000
_cell.angle_alpha   90.00
_cell.angle_beta   90.00
_cell.angle_gamma   90.00
#
_symmetry.space_group_name_H-M   'P 1'
#
loop_
_entity.id
_entity.type
_entity.pdbx_description
1 polymer ?
#
loop_
_entity_poly.entity_id
_entity_poly.type
_entity_poly.pdbx_seq_one_letter_code
_entity_poly.pdbx_strand_id
1 'polypeptide(L)'
;MLNVPNVFTQGAMKALVQAQISAASMGHEKMGSGHLLCGLCRVGDELTRCILGDLTAGEIEEEVLRRCGRGEVGFSRVTGLTPHAQRALLRAVTYANPEKKILAGIAHIWQELLYEDGCTALIVLDSLGRTVDAMRTVLFNTVGEIERPLQATRIAASSEPISRQEAAFAQQGAKAPAQNGDGKTEEDPLEAYARNLTQAAARHELEPLIGREAELDAMIQILGKKMKNNPLLLGEPGVGKSALAEGLAMRVASRDVPPSLLGAQIYALDLALLVAGTKFRGEFEERIKGVVSSAQERGNVILFIDELHTLIGAGSSSEGSLDAANILKPALARGTLRVIGATTYKEYRKYIEKDAALARRFQRIDVHEPNKAQTLEILSGLRERYENFHHVEISDEALISAVELSSRYVTDRFMPDKAIDLIDEAASMANVTLWKQNVAEETLENEAVSLPGAVIREDEIARVIAQWTGVPVERIGSDDQQDILTLDERLSRRVIGQDEAISAITKSLRRARAGLSDPTRPLGVFMLLGPSGVGKTELCKALSEALFGSEDALIRVDMSEYSEEATASRLIGSPPGYVGYGDGGQLTDAVLKRPYSVVLFDEIEKAHPKIFSLLLQLLDDGQLTDSVGRKVNFKNTIVMMTSNTGVTFEMDKRLGFVGSKTDAAPALSHRRAIMAQAKQTFRPEFLGRVDEMIVMNSLTQEDGARIAALMLEKVKARMESRGICLRYDPQVAMLLAQSGVNDMSGARNLRRVVAELIEDPLSELILRGKAGREVRLSVEKNKITVTGEQEALAPA
;
A
#
# COMPACT_ATOMS: atom_id res chain seq x y z
N MET A 1 7.57 11.62 12.09
CA MET A 1 9.04 11.73 11.98
C MET A 1 9.39 11.37 10.57
N LEU A 2 10.24 12.15 9.90
CA LEU A 2 10.77 11.74 8.60
C LEU A 2 11.56 10.45 8.81
N ASN A 3 11.20 9.39 8.08
CA ASN A 3 11.91 8.11 8.10
C ASN A 3 13.28 8.37 7.43
N VAL A 4 14.28 8.75 8.23
CA VAL A 4 15.66 8.94 7.76
C VAL A 4 16.38 7.64 8.09
N PRO A 5 16.83 6.86 7.08
CA PRO A 5 17.52 5.59 7.32
C PRO A 5 18.80 5.82 8.14
N ASN A 6 19.32 4.75 8.77
CA ASN A 6 20.56 4.72 9.58
C ASN A 6 21.86 5.06 8.80
N VAL A 7 21.79 6.09 7.98
CA VAL A 7 22.89 6.55 7.10
C VAL A 7 23.60 7.81 7.65
N PHE A 8 23.11 8.37 8.77
CA PHE A 8 23.68 9.57 9.36
C PHE A 8 24.38 9.27 10.69
N THR A 9 25.45 10.01 10.99
CA THR A 9 26.09 9.97 12.30
C THR A 9 25.17 10.53 13.38
N GLN A 10 25.43 10.20 14.65
CA GLN A 10 24.64 10.68 15.78
C GLN A 10 24.55 12.22 15.84
N GLY A 11 25.65 12.93 15.53
CA GLY A 11 25.68 14.41 15.47
C GLY A 11 24.79 14.94 14.35
N ALA A 12 24.84 14.33 13.15
CA ALA A 12 24.00 14.72 12.02
C ALA A 12 22.53 14.47 12.31
N MET A 13 22.20 13.33 12.95
CA MET A 13 20.83 13.04 13.39
C MET A 13 20.29 14.05 14.38
N LYS A 14 21.11 14.48 15.37
CA LYS A 14 20.73 15.55 16.30
C LYS A 14 20.43 16.85 15.55
N ALA A 15 21.24 17.21 14.54
CA ALA A 15 21.01 18.40 13.73
C ALA A 15 19.70 18.32 12.92
N LEU A 16 19.38 17.14 12.35
CA LEU A 16 18.12 16.92 11.63
C LEU A 16 16.89 17.02 12.55
N VAL A 17 16.97 16.49 13.77
CA VAL A 17 15.91 16.61 14.78
C VAL A 17 15.70 18.06 15.18
N GLN A 18 16.78 18.82 15.42
CA GLN A 18 16.70 20.25 15.74
C GLN A 18 16.14 21.07 14.58
N ALA A 19 16.49 20.73 13.34
CA ALA A 19 15.93 21.33 12.13
C ALA A 19 14.42 21.10 12.03
N GLN A 20 13.96 19.90 12.40
CA GLN A 20 12.54 19.53 12.40
C GLN A 20 11.77 20.30 13.49
N ILE A 21 12.38 20.46 14.67
CA ILE A 21 11.83 21.28 15.76
C ILE A 21 11.71 22.74 15.33
N SER A 22 12.75 23.30 14.68
CA SER A 22 12.72 24.68 14.16
C SER A 22 11.62 24.86 13.10
N ALA A 23 11.45 23.92 12.17
CA ALA A 23 10.37 23.97 11.18
C ALA A 23 8.98 23.95 11.84
N ALA A 24 8.79 23.08 12.83
CA ALA A 24 7.52 22.98 13.57
C ALA A 24 7.24 24.25 14.39
N SER A 25 8.26 24.84 15.05
CA SER A 25 8.12 26.08 15.85
C SER A 25 7.77 27.30 14.98
N MET A 26 8.20 27.30 13.72
CA MET A 26 7.88 28.33 12.73
C MET A 26 6.53 28.08 12.03
N GLY A 27 5.84 26.96 12.29
CA GLY A 27 4.57 26.59 11.68
C GLY A 27 4.68 26.09 10.25
N HIS A 28 5.85 25.59 9.82
CA HIS A 28 6.06 25.12 8.46
C HIS A 28 5.78 23.64 8.33
N GLU A 29 4.98 23.26 7.34
CA GLU A 29 4.64 21.86 7.05
C GLU A 29 5.84 21.05 6.53
N LYS A 30 6.78 21.67 5.83
CA LYS A 30 7.96 21.01 5.25
C LYS A 30 9.26 21.62 5.80
N MET A 31 10.21 20.73 6.09
CA MET A 31 11.55 21.15 6.52
C MET A 31 12.38 21.60 5.30
N GLY A 32 12.80 22.86 5.27
CA GLY A 32 13.61 23.45 4.21
C GLY A 32 15.10 23.55 4.58
N SER A 33 15.93 24.01 3.63
CA SER A 33 17.38 24.23 3.82
C SER A 33 17.68 25.25 4.92
N GLY A 34 16.84 26.30 5.10
CA GLY A 34 16.96 27.25 6.23
C GLY A 34 16.78 26.59 7.59
N HIS A 35 15.84 25.62 7.70
CA HIS A 35 15.66 24.86 8.94
C HIS A 35 16.84 23.89 9.20
N LEU A 36 17.44 23.31 8.14
CA LEU A 36 18.68 22.52 8.27
C LEU A 36 19.81 23.38 8.85
N LEU A 37 19.94 24.62 8.36
CA LEU A 37 20.92 25.58 8.90
C LEU A 37 20.67 25.88 10.38
N CYS A 38 19.42 26.13 10.78
CA CYS A 38 19.05 26.30 12.20
C CYS A 38 19.42 25.07 13.03
N GLY A 39 19.14 23.86 12.53
CA GLY A 39 19.47 22.62 13.22
C GLY A 39 20.96 22.40 13.42
N LEU A 40 21.76 22.67 12.42
CA LEU A 40 23.22 22.60 12.48
C LEU A 40 23.77 23.61 13.51
N CYS A 41 23.27 24.84 13.50
CA CYS A 41 23.69 25.88 14.46
C CYS A 41 23.32 25.52 15.90
N ARG A 42 22.15 24.94 16.15
CA ARG A 42 21.70 24.51 17.49
C ARG A 42 22.53 23.36 18.06
N VAL A 43 23.01 22.45 17.23
CA VAL A 43 23.93 21.38 17.66
C VAL A 43 25.30 22.00 18.02
N GLY A 44 25.75 23.00 17.24
CA GLY A 44 26.90 23.81 17.56
C GLY A 44 28.20 23.01 17.74
N ASP A 45 28.43 22.01 16.87
CA ASP A 45 29.69 21.28 16.86
C ASP A 45 30.87 22.19 16.49
N GLU A 46 32.09 21.73 16.69
CA GLU A 46 33.30 22.53 16.46
C GLU A 46 33.39 23.05 15.02
N LEU A 47 33.05 22.20 14.03
CA LEU A 47 33.03 22.58 12.62
C LEU A 47 31.99 23.68 12.35
N THR A 48 30.78 23.53 12.85
CA THR A 48 29.71 24.52 12.69
C THR A 48 30.08 25.87 13.31
N ARG A 49 30.73 25.86 14.47
CA ARG A 49 31.24 27.12 15.10
C ARG A 49 32.34 27.79 14.25
N CYS A 50 33.22 27.00 13.65
CA CYS A 50 34.24 27.54 12.74
C CYS A 50 33.60 28.16 11.48
N ILE A 51 32.56 27.56 10.93
CA ILE A 51 31.89 28.03 9.70
C ILE A 51 31.02 29.26 9.99
N LEU A 52 30.23 29.24 11.05
CA LEU A 52 29.28 30.31 11.40
C LEU A 52 29.93 31.47 12.17
N GLY A 53 31.04 31.24 12.89
CA GLY A 53 31.67 32.22 13.77
C GLY A 53 30.73 32.63 14.91
N ASP A 54 30.48 33.95 15.06
CA ASP A 54 29.69 34.53 16.15
C ASP A 54 28.15 34.48 15.91
N LEU A 55 27.69 33.92 14.78
CA LEU A 55 26.25 33.83 14.48
C LEU A 55 25.54 32.89 15.45
N THR A 56 24.44 33.37 16.01
CA THR A 56 23.58 32.62 16.94
C THR A 56 22.42 31.95 16.23
N ALA A 57 21.90 30.86 16.80
CA ALA A 57 20.74 30.18 16.26
C ALA A 57 19.49 31.10 16.20
N GLY A 58 19.37 32.05 17.12
CA GLY A 58 18.28 33.02 17.16
C GLY A 58 18.29 33.97 15.96
N GLU A 59 19.47 34.51 15.59
CA GLU A 59 19.63 35.40 14.43
C GLU A 59 19.31 34.68 13.11
N ILE A 60 19.72 33.42 12.99
CA ILE A 60 19.43 32.59 11.83
C ILE A 60 17.91 32.30 11.75
N GLU A 61 17.29 31.97 12.88
CA GLU A 61 15.84 31.69 12.93
C GLU A 61 15.00 32.90 12.58
N GLU A 62 15.40 34.10 13.09
CA GLU A 62 14.73 35.35 12.79
C GLU A 62 14.82 35.69 11.29
N GLU A 63 15.99 35.49 10.68
CA GLU A 63 16.18 35.75 9.26
C GLU A 63 15.45 34.71 8.40
N VAL A 64 15.39 33.43 8.79
CA VAL A 64 14.58 32.39 8.12
C VAL A 64 13.10 32.76 8.18
N LEU A 65 12.62 33.22 9.35
CA LEU A 65 11.23 33.67 9.49
C LEU A 65 10.92 34.89 8.64
N ARG A 66 11.87 35.85 8.53
CA ARG A 66 11.72 37.03 7.70
C ARG A 66 11.58 36.69 6.22
N ARG A 67 12.28 35.66 5.76
CA ARG A 67 12.31 35.23 4.35
C ARG A 67 11.16 34.28 3.98
N CYS A 68 10.87 33.32 4.84
CA CYS A 68 9.88 32.28 4.59
C CYS A 68 8.48 32.64 5.10
N GLY A 69 8.37 33.68 5.95
CA GLY A 69 7.14 34.00 6.65
C GLY A 69 6.86 33.03 7.81
N ARG A 70 5.81 33.28 8.58
CA ARG A 70 5.30 32.37 9.59
C ARG A 70 4.24 31.49 8.94
N GLY A 71 4.33 30.16 9.10
CA GLY A 71 3.31 29.23 8.63
C GLY A 71 2.01 29.30 9.45
N GLU A 72 0.98 28.57 9.05
CA GLU A 72 -0.29 28.55 9.76
C GLU A 72 -0.14 27.96 11.17
N VAL A 73 -0.73 28.65 12.15
CA VAL A 73 -0.72 28.23 13.56
C VAL A 73 -1.61 26.99 13.69
N GLY A 74 -1.00 25.82 13.84
CA GLY A 74 -1.75 24.54 13.98
C GLY A 74 -1.03 23.30 13.53
N PHE A 75 0.04 23.39 12.76
CA PHE A 75 0.81 22.23 12.34
C PHE A 75 1.79 21.77 13.44
N SER A 76 1.42 20.73 14.17
CA SER A 76 2.29 20.10 15.17
C SER A 76 3.26 19.05 14.59
N ARG A 77 3.21 18.79 13.27
CA ARG A 77 4.03 17.77 12.60
C ARG A 77 4.53 18.26 11.24
N VAL A 78 5.85 18.16 11.06
CA VAL A 78 6.50 18.33 9.75
C VAL A 78 6.26 17.07 8.92
N THR A 79 5.65 17.21 7.74
CA THR A 79 5.22 16.09 6.89
C THR A 79 6.24 15.73 5.80
N GLY A 80 7.22 16.58 5.50
CA GLY A 80 8.18 16.32 4.43
C GLY A 80 9.38 17.27 4.38
N LEU A 81 10.16 17.17 3.31
CA LEU A 81 11.29 18.01 2.97
C LEU A 81 10.94 18.92 1.78
N THR A 82 11.56 20.12 1.74
CA THR A 82 11.56 20.91 0.50
C THR A 82 12.52 20.30 -0.52
N PRO A 83 12.35 20.54 -1.84
CA PRO A 83 13.24 19.97 -2.85
C PRO A 83 14.73 20.25 -2.64
N HIS A 84 15.10 21.46 -2.22
CA HIS A 84 16.50 21.81 -1.91
C HIS A 84 17.03 21.05 -0.70
N ALA A 85 16.27 20.94 0.39
CA ALA A 85 16.67 20.18 1.56
C ALA A 85 16.80 18.69 1.26
N GLN A 86 15.90 18.14 0.46
CA GLN A 86 15.94 16.75 0.04
C GLN A 86 17.19 16.46 -0.82
N ARG A 87 17.51 17.30 -1.80
CA ARG A 87 18.71 17.14 -2.63
C ARG A 87 19.99 17.22 -1.82
N ALA A 88 20.09 18.21 -0.93
CA ALA A 88 21.26 18.38 -0.08
C ALA A 88 21.50 17.15 0.82
N LEU A 89 20.45 16.63 1.46
CA LEU A 89 20.57 15.46 2.33
C LEU A 89 20.87 14.17 1.54
N LEU A 90 20.24 13.98 0.38
CA LEU A 90 20.47 12.82 -0.48
C LEU A 90 21.95 12.80 -0.96
N ARG A 91 22.47 13.94 -1.39
CA ARG A 91 23.88 14.06 -1.80
C ARG A 91 24.83 13.83 -0.62
N ALA A 92 24.52 14.40 0.55
CA ALA A 92 25.34 14.18 1.75
C ALA A 92 25.48 12.69 2.08
N VAL A 93 24.40 11.91 1.93
CA VAL A 93 24.42 10.45 2.11
C VAL A 93 25.22 9.76 1.01
N THR A 94 25.05 10.19 -0.25
CA THR A 94 25.77 9.61 -1.39
C THR A 94 27.28 9.81 -1.27
N TYR A 95 27.72 10.97 -0.75
CA TYR A 95 29.15 11.26 -0.55
C TYR A 95 29.76 10.58 0.67
N ALA A 96 28.97 10.26 1.68
CA ALA A 96 29.44 9.52 2.84
C ALA A 96 29.89 8.08 2.55
N ASN A 97 29.54 7.54 1.37
CA ASN A 97 29.87 6.18 0.91
C ASN A 97 29.43 5.10 1.92
N PRO A 98 28.12 4.78 1.95
CA PRO A 98 27.56 3.77 2.87
C PRO A 98 28.17 2.37 2.68
N GLU A 99 28.66 2.04 1.48
CA GLU A 99 29.32 0.75 1.20
C GLU A 99 30.61 0.55 2.00
N LYS A 100 31.29 1.64 2.36
CA LYS A 100 32.45 1.63 3.25
C LYS A 100 32.10 1.79 4.73
N LYS A 101 30.82 1.74 5.10
CA LYS A 101 30.30 2.00 6.45
C LYS A 101 30.63 3.43 6.98
N ILE A 102 30.82 4.38 6.08
CA ILE A 102 31.02 5.79 6.44
C ILE A 102 29.66 6.46 6.45
N LEU A 103 29.16 6.80 7.63
CA LEU A 103 27.88 7.50 7.82
C LEU A 103 27.99 8.98 7.45
N ALA A 104 26.94 9.57 6.91
CA ALA A 104 26.88 10.99 6.59
C ALA A 104 26.94 11.82 7.89
N GLY A 105 28.03 12.54 8.08
CA GLY A 105 28.24 13.43 9.21
C GLY A 105 27.82 14.86 8.92
N ILE A 106 27.97 15.73 9.93
CA ILE A 106 27.70 17.18 9.86
C ILE A 106 28.49 17.83 8.72
N ALA A 107 29.75 17.42 8.52
CA ALA A 107 30.59 17.95 7.44
C ALA A 107 30.01 17.71 6.05
N HIS A 108 29.44 16.51 5.80
CA HIS A 108 28.80 16.19 4.53
C HIS A 108 27.53 17.03 4.30
N ILE A 109 26.75 17.29 5.37
CA ILE A 109 25.55 18.15 5.28
C ILE A 109 25.98 19.60 4.98
N TRP A 110 26.99 20.12 5.64
CA TRP A 110 27.53 21.45 5.38
C TRP A 110 28.03 21.59 3.95
N GLN A 111 28.77 20.61 3.46
CA GLN A 111 29.29 20.64 2.11
C GLN A 111 28.17 20.77 1.10
N GLU A 112 27.13 19.93 1.19
CA GLU A 112 26.05 19.98 0.23
C GLU A 112 25.16 21.20 0.38
N LEU A 113 24.99 21.71 1.59
CA LEU A 113 24.26 22.95 1.85
C LEU A 113 24.94 24.16 1.21
N LEU A 114 26.29 24.24 1.29
CA LEU A 114 27.07 25.33 0.71
C LEU A 114 27.22 25.28 -0.82
N TYR A 115 26.88 24.14 -1.45
CA TYR A 115 26.92 23.95 -2.90
C TYR A 115 25.53 23.81 -3.55
N GLU A 116 24.46 23.96 -2.78
CA GLU A 116 23.08 23.93 -3.32
C GLU A 116 22.66 25.36 -3.71
N ASP A 117 22.84 25.72 -4.96
CA ASP A 117 22.54 27.06 -5.47
C ASP A 117 21.06 27.44 -5.31
N GLY A 118 20.82 28.70 -4.90
CA GLY A 118 19.47 29.23 -4.75
C GLY A 118 18.70 28.71 -3.52
N CYS A 119 19.34 27.96 -2.62
CA CYS A 119 18.68 27.48 -1.41
C CYS A 119 18.54 28.58 -0.35
N THR A 120 17.47 28.49 0.47
CA THR A 120 17.17 29.46 1.55
C THR A 120 18.33 29.62 2.53
N ALA A 121 19.09 28.55 2.81
CA ALA A 121 20.23 28.61 3.71
C ALA A 121 21.31 29.57 3.23
N LEU A 122 21.68 29.51 1.94
CA LEU A 122 22.68 30.42 1.36
C LEU A 122 22.19 31.86 1.35
N ILE A 123 20.93 32.09 1.01
CA ILE A 123 20.33 33.43 1.01
C ILE A 123 20.31 34.03 2.41
N VAL A 124 20.03 33.24 3.44
CA VAL A 124 20.06 33.65 4.85
C VAL A 124 21.48 33.96 5.28
N LEU A 125 22.47 33.13 4.97
CA LEU A 125 23.86 33.32 5.30
C LEU A 125 24.44 34.59 4.65
N ASP A 126 24.12 34.82 3.38
CA ASP A 126 24.51 36.02 2.64
C ASP A 126 23.91 37.29 3.26
N SER A 127 22.64 37.29 3.66
CA SER A 127 21.99 38.43 4.33
C SER A 127 22.56 38.71 5.73
N LEU A 128 23.15 37.71 6.39
CA LEU A 128 23.84 37.83 7.66
C LEU A 128 25.35 38.18 7.49
N GLY A 129 25.74 38.57 6.28
CA GLY A 129 27.11 39.03 5.97
C GLY A 129 28.16 37.94 5.87
N ARG A 130 27.75 36.68 5.63
CA ARG A 130 28.67 35.57 5.46
C ARG A 130 28.78 35.20 3.98
N THR A 131 29.95 35.33 3.41
CA THR A 131 30.21 34.94 2.01
C THR A 131 30.42 33.46 1.90
N VAL A 132 29.73 32.84 0.93
CA VAL A 132 29.76 31.39 0.69
C VAL A 132 31.17 30.89 0.45
N ASP A 133 32.01 31.63 -0.29
CA ASP A 133 33.39 31.21 -0.59
C ASP A 133 34.31 31.22 0.64
N ALA A 134 34.11 32.14 1.58
CA ALA A 134 34.82 32.12 2.85
C ALA A 134 34.46 30.88 3.68
N MET A 135 33.20 30.53 3.74
CA MET A 135 32.71 29.33 4.46
C MET A 135 33.17 28.02 3.81
N ARG A 136 33.20 27.96 2.48
CA ARG A 136 33.81 26.84 1.74
C ARG A 136 35.28 26.68 2.04
N THR A 137 36.00 27.76 2.13
CA THR A 137 37.43 27.77 2.51
C THR A 137 37.64 27.27 3.94
N VAL A 138 36.79 27.68 4.87
CA VAL A 138 36.85 27.19 6.26
C VAL A 138 36.55 25.71 6.33
N LEU A 139 35.52 25.25 5.61
CA LEU A 139 35.15 23.82 5.54
C LEU A 139 36.31 22.99 5.00
N PHE A 140 36.92 23.43 3.88
CA PHE A 140 38.05 22.75 3.26
C PHE A 140 39.26 22.67 4.18
N ASN A 141 39.62 23.76 4.86
CA ASN A 141 40.75 23.81 5.77
C ASN A 141 40.55 22.95 7.04
N THR A 142 39.29 22.71 7.45
CA THR A 142 38.99 21.99 8.69
C THR A 142 38.84 20.47 8.45
N VAL A 143 38.26 20.09 7.32
CA VAL A 143 37.87 18.66 7.05
C VAL A 143 38.71 18.05 5.92
N GLY A 144 39.36 18.86 5.10
CA GLY A 144 40.03 18.42 3.88
C GLY A 144 39.03 18.27 2.71
N GLU A 145 39.56 17.78 1.60
CA GLU A 145 38.78 17.57 0.40
C GLU A 145 37.90 16.29 0.58
N ILE A 146 36.58 16.48 0.62
CA ILE A 146 35.66 15.37 0.57
C ILE A 146 35.51 15.05 -0.92
N GLU A 147 36.02 13.88 -1.37
CA GLU A 147 35.95 13.43 -2.76
C GLU A 147 34.51 13.43 -3.29
N ARG A 148 34.26 14.11 -4.40
CA ARG A 148 33.02 14.12 -5.11
C ARG A 148 33.01 13.08 -6.23
N PRO A 149 32.22 12.03 -6.22
CA PRO A 149 32.04 11.18 -7.37
C PRO A 149 31.44 11.99 -8.54
N LEU A 150 32.12 12.02 -9.67
CA LEU A 150 31.77 12.79 -10.87
C LEU A 150 30.34 12.56 -11.41
N GLN A 151 29.63 11.53 -10.93
CA GLN A 151 28.30 11.16 -11.38
C GLN A 151 27.15 11.92 -10.72
N ALA A 152 27.33 12.50 -9.54
CA ALA A 152 26.24 13.12 -8.79
C ALA A 152 25.77 14.47 -9.35
N THR A 153 26.60 15.14 -10.15
CA THR A 153 26.26 16.44 -10.77
C THR A 153 25.22 16.32 -11.90
N ARG A 154 25.00 15.11 -12.44
CA ARG A 154 24.07 14.88 -13.56
C ARG A 154 22.63 14.51 -13.17
N ILE A 155 22.41 14.02 -11.96
CA ILE A 155 21.05 13.59 -11.52
C ILE A 155 20.14 14.77 -11.16
N ALA A 156 20.72 15.94 -10.91
CA ALA A 156 19.97 17.12 -10.47
C ALA A 156 19.42 18.01 -11.62
N ALA A 157 19.76 17.73 -12.88
CA ALA A 157 19.42 18.59 -14.02
C ALA A 157 18.17 18.16 -14.82
N SER A 158 17.44 17.12 -14.41
CA SER A 158 16.38 16.53 -15.24
C SER A 158 14.92 16.73 -14.80
N SER A 159 14.61 17.74 -14.00
CA SER A 159 13.22 17.95 -13.57
C SER A 159 12.74 19.41 -13.62
N GLU A 160 13.01 20.14 -14.73
CA GLU A 160 12.18 21.31 -15.08
C GLU A 160 12.17 21.53 -16.61
N PRO A 161 11.03 21.93 -17.21
CA PRO A 161 10.95 22.16 -18.65
C PRO A 161 11.57 23.52 -19.00
N ILE A 162 12.65 23.47 -19.74
CA ILE A 162 13.35 24.66 -20.27
C ILE A 162 12.46 25.33 -21.34
N SER A 163 12.21 26.63 -21.18
CA SER A 163 11.52 27.47 -22.13
C SER A 163 12.33 27.64 -23.43
N ARG A 164 11.63 27.71 -24.58
CA ARG A 164 12.19 27.70 -25.93
C ARG A 164 13.14 28.84 -26.31
N GLN A 165 13.52 29.74 -25.41
CA GLN A 165 14.37 30.90 -25.71
C GLN A 165 15.86 30.76 -25.38
N GLU A 166 16.27 29.74 -24.60
CA GLU A 166 17.69 29.60 -24.23
C GLU A 166 18.48 28.64 -25.15
N ALA A 167 17.84 27.97 -26.10
CA ALA A 167 18.49 27.04 -27.03
C ALA A 167 19.28 27.73 -28.19
N ALA A 168 19.25 29.06 -28.29
CA ALA A 168 19.84 29.78 -29.44
C ALA A 168 21.28 30.28 -29.22
N PHE A 169 21.84 30.17 -28.00
CA PHE A 169 23.18 30.74 -27.71
C PHE A 169 24.32 29.70 -27.56
N ALA A 170 24.05 28.41 -27.74
CA ALA A 170 25.06 27.37 -27.55
C ALA A 170 25.69 26.77 -28.84
N GLN A 171 25.52 27.44 -29.97
CA GLN A 171 26.12 26.99 -31.24
C GLN A 171 27.15 28.00 -31.76
N GLN A 172 28.26 28.18 -31.08
CA GLN A 172 29.49 28.65 -31.74
C GLN A 172 30.73 28.32 -30.91
N GLY A 173 31.48 27.37 -31.40
CA GLY A 173 32.97 27.36 -31.28
C GLY A 173 33.58 26.43 -30.21
N ALA A 174 34.01 25.25 -30.65
CA ALA A 174 35.44 24.94 -30.58
C ALA A 174 35.75 23.58 -31.23
N LYS A 175 36.58 23.63 -32.22
CA LYS A 175 37.21 22.47 -32.91
C LYS A 175 38.19 21.79 -31.96
N ALA A 176 38.16 20.45 -31.99
CA ALA A 176 39.14 19.59 -31.36
C ALA A 176 40.50 19.69 -32.05
N PRO A 177 41.61 19.44 -31.36
CA PRO A 177 42.75 18.80 -31.91
C PRO A 177 42.90 17.34 -31.41
N ALA A 178 43.14 16.46 -32.37
CA ALA A 178 43.55 15.09 -32.11
C ALA A 178 44.93 15.07 -31.45
N GLN A 179 45.11 14.31 -30.39
CA GLN A 179 46.44 13.78 -30.03
C GLN A 179 46.35 12.46 -29.27
N ASN A 180 47.19 11.59 -29.68
CA ASN A 180 47.50 10.22 -29.32
C ASN A 180 47.96 10.05 -27.85
N GLY A 181 47.63 8.87 -27.29
CA GLY A 181 48.54 8.08 -26.46
C GLY A 181 48.41 8.29 -24.95
N ASP A 182 47.92 7.32 -24.30
CA ASP A 182 48.43 6.45 -23.26
C ASP A 182 47.43 6.07 -22.15
N GLY A 183 47.26 4.74 -22.02
CA GLY A 183 47.05 4.12 -20.69
C GLY A 183 45.72 4.35 -20.00
N LYS A 184 44.55 4.27 -20.68
CA LYS A 184 43.30 3.88 -20.01
C LYS A 184 43.19 2.36 -20.12
N THR A 185 43.29 1.66 -19.02
CA THR A 185 42.69 0.34 -18.86
C THR A 185 41.23 0.48 -19.24
N GLU A 186 40.87 0.05 -20.46
CA GLU A 186 39.44 -0.08 -20.84
C GLU A 186 38.81 -1.04 -19.81
N GLU A 187 38.00 -0.53 -18.93
CA GLU A 187 37.18 -1.37 -18.04
C GLU A 187 36.36 -2.29 -18.94
N ASP A 188 36.49 -3.61 -18.72
CA ASP A 188 35.78 -4.61 -19.48
C ASP A 188 34.27 -4.33 -19.39
N PRO A 189 33.55 -4.14 -20.52
CA PRO A 189 32.12 -3.83 -20.52
C PRO A 189 31.28 -4.83 -19.72
N LEU A 190 31.76 -6.09 -19.62
CA LEU A 190 31.07 -7.10 -18.82
C LEU A 190 31.10 -6.79 -17.31
N GLU A 191 32.25 -6.34 -16.81
CA GLU A 191 32.40 -5.95 -15.39
C GLU A 191 31.70 -4.62 -15.08
N ALA A 192 31.57 -3.73 -16.07
CA ALA A 192 30.92 -2.44 -15.92
C ALA A 192 29.39 -2.52 -15.84
N TYR A 193 28.77 -3.51 -16.52
CA TYR A 193 27.32 -3.59 -16.69
C TYR A 193 26.70 -4.90 -16.16
N ALA A 194 27.48 -5.81 -15.57
CA ALA A 194 26.97 -7.06 -15.05
C ALA A 194 27.67 -7.47 -13.74
N ARG A 195 26.90 -8.01 -12.81
CA ARG A 195 27.39 -8.54 -11.52
C ARG A 195 27.83 -9.98 -11.69
N ASN A 196 29.05 -10.31 -11.26
CA ASN A 196 29.56 -11.70 -11.28
C ASN A 196 28.98 -12.50 -10.11
N LEU A 197 27.95 -13.33 -10.37
CA LEU A 197 27.30 -14.16 -9.36
C LEU A 197 28.22 -15.29 -8.87
N THR A 198 29.08 -15.86 -9.72
CA THR A 198 30.02 -16.94 -9.32
C THR A 198 31.04 -16.43 -8.32
N GLN A 199 31.52 -15.18 -8.50
CA GLN A 199 32.42 -14.56 -7.55
C GLN A 199 31.70 -14.22 -6.22
N ALA A 200 30.47 -13.71 -6.28
CA ALA A 200 29.65 -13.46 -5.12
C ALA A 200 29.35 -14.76 -4.33
N ALA A 201 29.07 -15.87 -5.05
CA ALA A 201 28.92 -17.19 -4.44
C ALA A 201 30.19 -17.65 -3.70
N ALA A 202 31.37 -17.47 -4.30
CA ALA A 202 32.64 -17.82 -3.65
C ALA A 202 32.96 -16.99 -2.41
N ARG A 203 32.35 -15.79 -2.30
CA ARG A 203 32.46 -14.91 -1.12
C ARG A 203 31.34 -15.14 -0.09
N HIS A 204 30.43 -16.11 -0.31
CA HIS A 204 29.26 -16.37 0.51
C HIS A 204 28.28 -15.18 0.65
N GLU A 205 28.22 -14.32 -0.39
CA GLU A 205 27.33 -13.15 -0.43
C GLU A 205 25.91 -13.51 -0.92
N LEU A 206 25.72 -14.70 -1.56
CA LEU A 206 24.44 -15.12 -2.12
C LEU A 206 23.61 -15.91 -1.11
N GLU A 207 22.29 -15.89 -1.29
CA GLU A 207 21.34 -16.65 -0.49
C GLU A 207 21.30 -18.13 -0.92
N PRO A 208 21.16 -19.08 0.03
CA PRO A 208 21.08 -20.50 -0.31
C PRO A 208 19.78 -20.79 -1.09
N LEU A 209 19.91 -21.55 -2.16
CA LEU A 209 18.75 -22.07 -2.90
C LEU A 209 18.22 -23.32 -2.19
N ILE A 210 16.93 -23.30 -1.84
CA ILE A 210 16.28 -24.37 -1.08
C ILE A 210 15.05 -24.87 -1.87
N GLY A 211 14.91 -26.18 -1.97
CA GLY A 211 13.71 -26.84 -2.50
C GLY A 211 13.46 -26.67 -3.99
N ARG A 212 14.50 -26.37 -4.80
CA ARG A 212 14.42 -26.13 -6.26
C ARG A 212 15.40 -26.99 -7.07
N GLU A 213 15.74 -28.16 -6.56
CA GLU A 213 16.73 -29.04 -7.18
C GLU A 213 16.33 -29.50 -8.58
N ALA A 214 15.04 -29.79 -8.80
CA ALA A 214 14.54 -30.28 -10.08
C ALA A 214 14.65 -29.22 -11.19
N GLU A 215 14.29 -27.97 -10.88
CA GLU A 215 14.41 -26.84 -11.82
C GLU A 215 15.89 -26.51 -12.09
N LEU A 216 16.73 -26.59 -11.07
CA LEU A 216 18.18 -26.38 -11.20
C LEU A 216 18.85 -27.46 -12.06
N ASP A 217 18.50 -28.72 -11.84
CA ASP A 217 18.99 -29.83 -12.66
C ASP A 217 18.51 -29.73 -14.11
N ALA A 218 17.27 -29.32 -14.34
CA ALA A 218 16.75 -29.05 -15.67
C ALA A 218 17.53 -27.91 -16.36
N MET A 219 17.89 -26.87 -15.62
CA MET A 219 18.69 -25.75 -16.12
C MET A 219 20.09 -26.19 -16.50
N ILE A 220 20.76 -27.01 -15.65
CA ILE A 220 22.07 -27.61 -15.92
C ILE A 220 22.02 -28.49 -17.18
N GLN A 221 20.99 -29.33 -17.31
CA GLN A 221 20.81 -30.19 -18.50
C GLN A 221 20.66 -29.36 -19.78
N ILE A 222 19.91 -28.26 -19.74
CA ILE A 222 19.70 -27.39 -20.90
C ILE A 222 21.02 -26.70 -21.29
N LEU A 223 21.76 -26.14 -20.32
CA LEU A 223 23.03 -25.48 -20.54
C LEU A 223 24.12 -26.42 -21.14
N GLY A 224 24.01 -27.71 -20.85
CA GLY A 224 24.90 -28.76 -21.41
C GLY A 224 24.58 -29.19 -22.86
N LYS A 225 23.49 -28.71 -23.46
CA LYS A 225 23.09 -29.08 -24.81
C LYS A 225 23.95 -28.35 -25.85
N LYS A 226 24.18 -29.04 -27.02
CA LYS A 226 24.85 -28.43 -28.16
C LYS A 226 24.00 -27.32 -28.83
N MET A 227 22.68 -27.53 -28.86
CA MET A 227 21.72 -26.58 -29.46
C MET A 227 20.57 -26.38 -28.46
N LYS A 228 19.93 -25.21 -28.51
CA LYS A 228 18.90 -24.78 -27.55
C LYS A 228 19.42 -24.87 -26.11
N ASN A 229 20.61 -24.35 -25.90
CA ASN A 229 21.33 -24.36 -24.64
C ASN A 229 21.06 -23.13 -23.78
N ASN A 230 19.95 -22.42 -24.04
CA ASN A 230 19.54 -21.24 -23.28
C ASN A 230 18.26 -21.57 -22.54
N PRO A 231 18.29 -21.75 -21.21
CA PRO A 231 17.09 -21.89 -20.38
C PRO A 231 16.34 -20.57 -20.28
N LEU A 232 15.00 -20.66 -20.28
CA LEU A 232 14.10 -19.55 -20.02
C LEU A 232 13.21 -19.91 -18.85
N LEU A 233 13.41 -19.21 -17.74
CA LEU A 233 12.63 -19.38 -16.52
C LEU A 233 11.30 -18.62 -16.64
N LEU A 234 10.19 -19.35 -16.63
CA LEU A 234 8.85 -18.81 -16.70
C LEU A 234 8.13 -18.98 -15.36
N GLY A 235 7.63 -17.91 -14.81
CA GLY A 235 6.89 -17.94 -13.54
C GLY A 235 6.40 -16.55 -13.15
N GLU A 236 5.48 -16.49 -12.22
CA GLU A 236 4.97 -15.24 -11.68
C GLU A 236 6.07 -14.47 -10.92
N PRO A 237 5.91 -13.14 -10.69
CA PRO A 237 6.88 -12.37 -9.88
C PRO A 237 6.99 -12.98 -8.46
N GLY A 238 8.18 -12.96 -7.86
CA GLY A 238 8.39 -13.43 -6.49
C GLY A 238 8.43 -14.94 -6.26
N VAL A 239 8.38 -15.79 -7.33
CA VAL A 239 8.46 -17.26 -7.15
C VAL A 239 9.89 -17.80 -7.03
N GLY A 240 10.92 -16.95 -7.07
CA GLY A 240 12.33 -17.34 -6.91
C GLY A 240 13.08 -17.63 -8.22
N LYS A 241 12.73 -16.98 -9.33
CA LYS A 241 13.44 -17.14 -10.62
C LYS A 241 14.91 -16.69 -10.56
N SER A 242 15.19 -15.57 -9.93
CA SER A 242 16.54 -15.03 -9.77
C SER A 242 17.39 -15.89 -8.83
N ALA A 243 16.76 -16.43 -7.77
CA ALA A 243 17.39 -17.37 -6.84
C ALA A 243 17.89 -18.66 -7.54
N LEU A 244 17.25 -19.13 -8.62
CA LEU A 244 17.72 -20.27 -9.42
C LEU A 244 19.05 -19.96 -10.14
N ALA A 245 19.25 -18.74 -10.64
CA ALA A 245 20.50 -18.33 -11.25
C ALA A 245 21.61 -18.20 -10.19
N GLU A 246 21.31 -17.71 -9.01
CA GLU A 246 22.21 -17.64 -7.86
C GLU A 246 22.56 -19.05 -7.35
N GLY A 247 21.59 -19.95 -7.26
CA GLY A 247 21.80 -21.34 -6.90
C GLY A 247 22.72 -22.08 -7.89
N LEU A 248 22.58 -21.81 -9.18
CA LEU A 248 23.52 -22.32 -10.19
C LEU A 248 24.94 -21.78 -9.97
N ALA A 249 25.07 -20.48 -9.66
CA ALA A 249 26.35 -19.87 -9.38
C ALA A 249 27.03 -20.50 -8.15
N MET A 250 26.27 -20.84 -7.14
CA MET A 250 26.78 -21.56 -5.95
C MET A 250 27.26 -22.98 -6.28
N ARG A 251 26.49 -23.75 -7.09
CA ARG A 251 26.94 -25.09 -7.53
C ARG A 251 28.18 -25.01 -8.42
N VAL A 252 28.30 -24.00 -9.28
CA VAL A 252 29.51 -23.79 -10.09
C VAL A 252 30.72 -23.44 -9.21
N ALA A 253 30.52 -22.56 -8.21
CA ALA A 253 31.59 -22.18 -7.26
C ALA A 253 32.05 -23.37 -6.40
N SER A 254 31.14 -24.21 -5.94
CA SER A 254 31.42 -25.45 -5.19
C SER A 254 31.89 -26.61 -6.07
N ARG A 255 31.93 -26.43 -7.39
CA ARG A 255 32.28 -27.47 -8.39
C ARG A 255 31.32 -28.67 -8.44
N ASP A 256 30.10 -28.50 -7.97
CA ASP A 256 29.02 -29.47 -8.03
C ASP A 256 28.21 -29.35 -9.32
N VAL A 257 28.91 -29.44 -10.44
CA VAL A 257 28.33 -29.32 -11.79
C VAL A 257 29.06 -30.25 -12.78
N PRO A 258 28.41 -30.66 -13.89
CA PRO A 258 29.03 -31.47 -14.93
C PRO A 258 30.29 -30.79 -15.48
N PRO A 259 31.25 -31.59 -16.09
CA PRO A 259 32.49 -31.08 -16.66
C PRO A 259 32.33 -29.94 -17.69
N SER A 260 31.19 -29.90 -18.39
CA SER A 260 30.85 -28.86 -19.38
C SER A 260 30.59 -27.47 -18.77
N LEU A 261 30.35 -27.40 -17.49
CA LEU A 261 30.07 -26.16 -16.73
C LEU A 261 31.15 -25.84 -15.70
N LEU A 262 32.17 -26.71 -15.52
CA LEU A 262 33.31 -26.42 -14.66
C LEU A 262 34.04 -25.17 -15.11
N GLY A 263 34.24 -24.23 -14.17
CA GLY A 263 34.90 -22.95 -14.48
C GLY A 263 34.04 -21.96 -15.26
N ALA A 264 32.73 -22.22 -15.44
CA ALA A 264 31.80 -21.24 -15.98
C ALA A 264 31.66 -20.04 -15.02
N GLN A 265 31.49 -18.85 -15.60
CA GLN A 265 31.24 -17.62 -14.86
C GLN A 265 29.83 -17.12 -15.19
N ILE A 266 29.00 -16.92 -14.17
CA ILE A 266 27.63 -16.45 -14.34
C ILE A 266 27.59 -14.97 -14.01
N TYR A 267 27.15 -14.17 -14.98
CA TYR A 267 27.01 -12.73 -14.83
C TYR A 267 25.53 -12.33 -14.93
N ALA A 268 25.02 -11.67 -13.91
CA ALA A 268 23.68 -11.05 -13.93
C ALA A 268 23.78 -9.67 -14.58
N LEU A 269 23.12 -9.51 -15.72
CA LEU A 269 23.10 -8.27 -16.48
C LEU A 269 22.21 -7.23 -15.81
N ASP A 270 22.76 -6.05 -15.52
CA ASP A 270 22.00 -4.93 -14.96
C ASP A 270 21.47 -4.03 -16.09
N LEU A 271 20.18 -4.17 -16.38
CA LEU A 271 19.52 -3.40 -17.44
C LEU A 271 19.42 -1.92 -17.10
N ALA A 272 19.34 -1.55 -15.82
CA ALA A 272 19.28 -0.17 -15.38
C ALA A 272 20.61 0.55 -15.65
N LEU A 273 21.75 -0.11 -15.37
CA LEU A 273 23.07 0.43 -15.67
C LEU A 273 23.32 0.56 -17.18
N LEU A 274 22.81 -0.36 -17.99
CA LEU A 274 22.92 -0.28 -19.45
C LEU A 274 22.22 0.94 -20.04
N VAL A 275 21.06 1.30 -19.48
CA VAL A 275 20.23 2.44 -19.95
C VAL A 275 20.66 3.74 -19.29
N ALA A 276 21.23 3.70 -18.07
CA ALA A 276 21.62 4.89 -17.34
C ALA A 276 22.61 5.77 -18.12
N GLY A 277 22.26 7.06 -18.31
CA GLY A 277 23.10 8.04 -18.97
C GLY A 277 23.18 7.94 -20.51
N THR A 278 22.47 7.00 -21.16
CA THR A 278 22.38 6.98 -22.63
C THR A 278 21.41 8.05 -23.12
N LYS A 279 21.91 8.97 -23.94
CA LYS A 279 21.08 10.00 -24.59
C LYS A 279 20.52 9.54 -25.94
N PHE A 280 21.18 8.60 -26.58
CA PHE A 280 20.85 8.10 -27.90
C PHE A 280 20.80 6.56 -27.92
N ARG A 281 19.89 6.03 -28.72
CA ARG A 281 19.72 4.60 -28.95
C ARG A 281 21.03 3.87 -29.29
N GLY A 282 21.93 4.50 -30.08
CA GLY A 282 23.19 3.91 -30.48
C GLY A 282 24.13 3.62 -29.31
N GLU A 283 24.17 4.45 -28.28
CA GLU A 283 24.99 4.24 -27.08
C GLU A 283 24.57 2.98 -26.30
N PHE A 284 23.29 2.74 -26.18
CA PHE A 284 22.77 1.52 -25.55
C PHE A 284 23.08 0.26 -26.37
N GLU A 285 22.88 0.34 -27.71
CA GLU A 285 23.21 -0.76 -28.61
C GLU A 285 24.73 -1.09 -28.58
N GLU A 286 25.58 -0.06 -28.46
CA GLU A 286 27.03 -0.22 -28.34
C GLU A 286 27.43 -0.87 -27.02
N ARG A 287 26.82 -0.49 -25.89
CA ARG A 287 27.08 -1.12 -24.60
C ARG A 287 26.68 -2.60 -24.56
N ILE A 288 25.49 -2.96 -25.04
CA ILE A 288 25.06 -4.37 -25.14
C ILE A 288 25.99 -5.15 -26.06
N LYS A 289 26.37 -4.56 -27.18
CA LYS A 289 27.31 -5.21 -28.13
C LYS A 289 28.67 -5.43 -27.47
N GLY A 290 29.16 -4.49 -26.69
CA GLY A 290 30.38 -4.63 -25.89
C GLY A 290 30.29 -5.79 -24.89
N VAL A 291 29.20 -5.85 -24.10
CA VAL A 291 28.96 -6.96 -23.14
C VAL A 291 28.94 -8.31 -23.85
N VAL A 292 28.20 -8.41 -24.97
CA VAL A 292 28.07 -9.65 -25.73
C VAL A 292 29.46 -10.07 -26.33
N SER A 293 30.23 -9.12 -26.84
CA SER A 293 31.57 -9.39 -27.38
C SER A 293 32.52 -9.87 -26.29
N SER A 294 32.59 -9.17 -25.15
CA SER A 294 33.39 -9.58 -23.99
C SER A 294 33.03 -10.98 -23.48
N ALA A 295 31.72 -11.26 -23.37
CA ALA A 295 31.25 -12.58 -22.95
C ALA A 295 31.65 -13.70 -23.95
N GLN A 296 31.64 -13.41 -25.25
CA GLN A 296 32.08 -14.36 -26.30
C GLN A 296 33.56 -14.58 -26.30
N GLU A 297 34.38 -13.55 -26.12
CA GLU A 297 35.85 -13.62 -26.05
C GLU A 297 36.31 -14.45 -24.85
N ARG A 298 35.70 -14.31 -23.69
CA ARG A 298 35.98 -15.12 -22.50
C ARG A 298 35.57 -16.60 -22.67
N GLY A 299 34.53 -16.87 -23.46
CA GLY A 299 34.10 -18.22 -23.88
C GLY A 299 33.43 -19.09 -22.79
N ASN A 300 33.65 -18.81 -21.53
CA ASN A 300 33.10 -19.54 -20.36
C ASN A 300 31.99 -18.76 -19.59
N VAL A 301 31.48 -17.70 -20.20
CA VAL A 301 30.48 -16.82 -19.59
C VAL A 301 29.07 -17.31 -19.88
N ILE A 302 28.22 -17.25 -18.85
CA ILE A 302 26.77 -17.44 -18.92
C ILE A 302 26.11 -16.13 -18.45
N LEU A 303 25.34 -15.49 -19.32
CA LEU A 303 24.61 -14.27 -18.94
C LEU A 303 23.26 -14.63 -18.35
N PHE A 304 22.95 -14.14 -17.15
CA PHE A 304 21.63 -14.14 -16.60
C PHE A 304 20.96 -12.80 -16.88
N ILE A 305 19.80 -12.84 -17.50
CA ILE A 305 19.01 -11.66 -17.86
C ILE A 305 17.63 -11.79 -17.20
N ASP A 306 17.46 -11.06 -16.14
CA ASP A 306 16.13 -10.93 -15.52
C ASP A 306 15.24 -10.03 -16.38
N GLU A 307 13.94 -10.24 -16.33
CA GLU A 307 12.98 -9.52 -17.18
C GLU A 307 13.42 -9.45 -18.67
N LEU A 308 13.81 -10.58 -19.24
CA LEU A 308 14.32 -10.67 -20.64
C LEU A 308 13.38 -9.94 -21.64
N HIS A 309 12.10 -9.85 -21.35
CA HIS A 309 11.10 -9.17 -22.18
C HIS A 309 11.37 -7.67 -22.34
N THR A 310 12.05 -7.02 -21.40
CA THR A 310 12.39 -5.59 -21.46
C THR A 310 13.38 -5.29 -22.59
N LEU A 311 14.30 -6.21 -22.86
CA LEU A 311 15.23 -6.12 -23.98
C LEU A 311 14.60 -6.39 -25.36
N ILE A 312 13.45 -7.13 -25.36
CA ILE A 312 12.82 -7.61 -26.60
C ILE A 312 11.61 -6.76 -26.97
N GLY A 313 10.88 -6.27 -25.97
CA GLY A 313 9.54 -5.70 -26.13
C GLY A 313 9.47 -4.18 -26.22
N ALA A 314 10.53 -3.49 -26.00
CA ALA A 314 10.58 -2.03 -26.03
C ALA A 314 10.37 -1.42 -27.44
N GLY A 315 10.09 -2.25 -28.47
CA GLY A 315 10.06 -1.89 -29.90
C GLY A 315 8.73 -1.60 -30.57
N SER A 316 7.57 -1.73 -29.94
CA SER A 316 6.32 -1.85 -30.73
C SER A 316 5.32 -0.69 -30.69
N SER A 317 5.55 0.43 -29.96
CA SER A 317 4.49 1.45 -29.83
C SER A 317 4.92 2.92 -29.67
N SER A 318 6.21 3.27 -29.75
CA SER A 318 6.63 4.69 -29.83
C SER A 318 7.96 4.83 -30.57
N GLU A 319 8.11 5.88 -31.36
CA GLU A 319 9.38 6.26 -31.98
C GLU A 319 10.47 6.44 -30.90
N GLY A 320 11.31 5.40 -30.70
CA GLY A 320 12.38 5.46 -29.69
C GLY A 320 12.63 4.19 -28.90
N SER A 321 11.92 3.09 -29.15
CA SER A 321 12.05 1.88 -28.35
C SER A 321 13.33 1.07 -28.69
N LEU A 322 13.97 0.59 -27.63
CA LEU A 322 15.23 -0.16 -27.62
C LEU A 322 15.00 -1.60 -28.13
N ASP A 323 15.54 -1.97 -29.30
CA ASP A 323 15.46 -3.35 -29.82
C ASP A 323 16.82 -4.06 -29.71
N ALA A 324 17.17 -4.44 -28.48
CA ALA A 324 18.38 -5.21 -28.20
C ALA A 324 18.29 -6.66 -28.70
N ALA A 325 17.09 -7.13 -29.03
CA ALA A 325 16.88 -8.48 -29.56
C ALA A 325 17.71 -8.72 -30.83
N ASN A 326 17.83 -7.73 -31.69
CA ASN A 326 18.58 -7.86 -32.95
C ASN A 326 20.10 -8.04 -32.74
N ILE A 327 20.63 -7.61 -31.59
CA ILE A 327 22.04 -7.82 -31.20
C ILE A 327 22.24 -9.21 -30.61
N LEU A 328 21.30 -9.69 -29.79
CA LEU A 328 21.38 -11.01 -29.15
C LEU A 328 21.09 -12.16 -30.12
N LYS A 329 20.17 -12.00 -31.09
CA LYS A 329 19.74 -13.04 -32.04
C LYS A 329 20.92 -13.72 -32.77
N PRO A 330 21.92 -13.00 -33.34
CA PRO A 330 23.06 -13.64 -34.03
C PRO A 330 23.96 -14.45 -33.08
N ALA A 331 24.19 -13.98 -31.86
CA ALA A 331 25.00 -14.66 -30.86
C ALA A 331 24.32 -15.95 -30.34
N LEU A 332 23.04 -15.88 -30.04
CA LEU A 332 22.22 -17.03 -29.66
C LEU A 332 22.07 -18.03 -30.81
N ALA A 333 21.97 -17.54 -32.06
CA ALA A 333 21.83 -18.40 -33.24
C ALA A 333 23.09 -19.27 -33.51
N ARG A 334 24.25 -18.71 -33.30
CA ARG A 334 25.55 -19.40 -33.45
C ARG A 334 25.90 -20.28 -32.25
N GLY A 335 25.20 -20.16 -31.13
CA GLY A 335 25.51 -20.88 -29.89
C GLY A 335 26.82 -20.43 -29.22
N THR A 336 27.33 -19.27 -29.59
CA THR A 336 28.56 -18.68 -29.05
C THR A 336 28.33 -17.95 -27.71
N LEU A 337 27.07 -17.72 -27.34
CA LEU A 337 26.67 -17.11 -26.10
C LEU A 337 25.65 -18.02 -25.40
N ARG A 338 25.81 -18.25 -24.10
CA ARG A 338 24.84 -18.93 -23.25
C ARG A 338 24.11 -17.89 -22.45
N VAL A 339 22.79 -17.97 -22.46
CA VAL A 339 21.90 -17.02 -21.75
C VAL A 339 20.87 -17.76 -20.91
N ILE A 340 20.74 -17.39 -19.68
CA ILE A 340 19.60 -17.75 -18.80
C ILE A 340 18.67 -16.54 -18.81
N GLY A 341 17.44 -16.69 -19.32
CA GLY A 341 16.44 -15.63 -19.29
C GLY A 341 15.41 -15.90 -18.20
N ALA A 342 14.89 -14.86 -17.57
CA ALA A 342 13.73 -14.95 -16.70
C ALA A 342 12.64 -13.99 -17.19
N THR A 343 11.37 -14.41 -17.10
CA THR A 343 10.21 -13.58 -17.47
C THR A 343 8.91 -14.18 -16.91
N THR A 344 7.81 -13.44 -17.02
CA THR A 344 6.47 -13.94 -16.66
C THR A 344 5.78 -14.62 -17.84
N TYR A 345 4.75 -15.46 -17.57
CA TYR A 345 3.95 -16.10 -18.62
C TYR A 345 3.26 -15.09 -19.54
N LYS A 346 2.78 -13.97 -18.99
CA LYS A 346 2.09 -12.90 -19.72
C LYS A 346 3.04 -12.24 -20.72
N GLU A 347 4.23 -11.89 -20.28
CA GLU A 347 5.23 -11.22 -21.08
C GLU A 347 5.89 -12.13 -22.10
N TYR A 348 6.09 -13.41 -21.74
CA TYR A 348 6.53 -14.43 -22.69
C TYR A 348 5.60 -14.50 -23.90
N ARG A 349 4.27 -14.63 -23.68
CA ARG A 349 3.27 -14.68 -24.75
C ARG A 349 3.22 -13.40 -25.57
N LYS A 350 3.40 -12.27 -24.93
CA LYS A 350 3.28 -10.95 -25.57
C LYS A 350 4.48 -10.63 -26.45
N TYR A 351 5.71 -10.95 -26.02
CA TYR A 351 6.94 -10.49 -26.63
C TYR A 351 7.81 -11.60 -27.20
N ILE A 352 8.01 -12.73 -26.51
CA ILE A 352 8.99 -13.75 -26.91
C ILE A 352 8.36 -14.80 -27.82
N GLU A 353 7.18 -15.29 -27.53
CA GLU A 353 6.48 -16.34 -28.31
C GLU A 353 6.19 -15.89 -29.74
N LYS A 354 5.93 -14.60 -29.95
CA LYS A 354 5.68 -14.01 -31.26
C LYS A 354 6.94 -13.94 -32.14
N ASP A 355 8.12 -13.92 -31.54
CA ASP A 355 9.39 -13.94 -32.24
C ASP A 355 9.90 -15.38 -32.39
N ALA A 356 9.55 -16.01 -33.52
CA ALA A 356 9.92 -17.40 -33.79
C ALA A 356 11.44 -17.65 -33.78
N ALA A 357 12.27 -16.64 -34.01
CA ALA A 357 13.72 -16.79 -33.99
C ALA A 357 14.24 -16.93 -32.56
N LEU A 358 13.73 -16.17 -31.63
CA LEU A 358 14.05 -16.26 -30.21
C LEU A 358 13.40 -17.48 -29.53
N ALA A 359 12.10 -17.70 -29.75
CA ALA A 359 11.38 -18.84 -29.17
C ALA A 359 12.04 -20.21 -29.49
N ARG A 360 12.66 -20.36 -30.67
CA ARG A 360 13.39 -21.59 -31.05
C ARG A 360 14.75 -21.74 -30.37
N ARG A 361 15.29 -20.71 -29.76
CA ARG A 361 16.61 -20.71 -29.12
C ARG A 361 16.57 -20.93 -27.62
N PHE A 362 15.44 -20.58 -27.01
CA PHE A 362 15.23 -20.80 -25.59
C PHE A 362 14.47 -22.11 -25.34
N GLN A 363 14.80 -22.76 -24.23
CA GLN A 363 14.04 -23.88 -23.69
C GLN A 363 13.39 -23.47 -22.40
N ARG A 364 12.07 -23.60 -22.30
CA ARG A 364 11.27 -23.19 -21.13
C ARG A 364 11.49 -24.13 -19.95
N ILE A 365 11.54 -23.51 -18.77
CA ILE A 365 11.47 -24.15 -17.45
C ILE A 365 10.37 -23.41 -16.70
N ASP A 366 9.31 -24.11 -16.34
CA ASP A 366 8.22 -23.52 -15.59
C ASP A 366 8.57 -23.51 -14.09
N VAL A 367 8.58 -22.33 -13.49
CA VAL A 367 8.87 -22.11 -12.06
C VAL A 367 7.57 -21.81 -11.36
N HIS A 368 7.02 -22.82 -10.70
CA HIS A 368 5.74 -22.70 -10.00
C HIS A 368 5.91 -22.10 -8.60
N GLU A 369 4.82 -21.50 -8.09
CA GLU A 369 4.74 -21.07 -6.71
C GLU A 369 4.97 -22.26 -5.77
N PRO A 370 5.88 -22.18 -4.77
CA PRO A 370 6.09 -23.25 -3.82
C PRO A 370 4.86 -23.43 -2.92
N ASN A 371 4.60 -24.67 -2.52
CA ASN A 371 3.55 -24.95 -1.55
C ASN A 371 3.97 -24.50 -0.12
N LYS A 372 3.02 -24.53 0.82
CA LYS A 372 3.27 -24.07 2.21
C LYS A 372 4.44 -24.78 2.87
N ALA A 373 4.56 -26.10 2.68
CA ALA A 373 5.65 -26.89 3.28
C ALA A 373 7.01 -26.50 2.70
N GLN A 374 7.10 -26.38 1.37
CA GLN A 374 8.31 -25.91 0.69
C GLN A 374 8.67 -24.47 1.09
N THR A 375 7.67 -23.60 1.24
CA THR A 375 7.91 -22.22 1.69
C THR A 375 8.47 -22.21 3.11
N LEU A 376 7.96 -23.07 4.02
CA LEU A 376 8.49 -23.16 5.37
C LEU A 376 9.95 -23.66 5.39
N GLU A 377 10.30 -24.62 4.53
CA GLU A 377 11.69 -25.07 4.36
C GLU A 377 12.59 -23.92 3.87
N ILE A 378 12.12 -23.12 2.90
CA ILE A 378 12.85 -21.95 2.42
C ILE A 378 13.09 -20.94 3.55
N LEU A 379 12.05 -20.59 4.29
CA LEU A 379 12.15 -19.64 5.41
C LEU A 379 13.09 -20.17 6.51
N SER A 380 12.99 -21.45 6.84
CA SER A 380 13.87 -22.07 7.83
C SER A 380 15.34 -22.03 7.43
N GLY A 381 15.63 -22.19 6.14
CA GLY A 381 17.01 -22.09 5.64
C GLY A 381 17.53 -20.66 5.50
N LEU A 382 16.64 -19.66 5.39
CA LEU A 382 17.01 -18.25 5.36
C LEU A 382 17.07 -17.61 6.75
N ARG A 383 16.49 -18.27 7.78
CA ARG A 383 16.32 -17.78 9.14
C ARG A 383 17.60 -17.18 9.73
N GLU A 384 18.68 -17.94 9.75
CA GLU A 384 19.96 -17.53 10.34
C GLU A 384 20.50 -16.23 9.74
N ARG A 385 20.28 -16.00 8.44
CA ARG A 385 20.74 -14.79 7.76
C ARG A 385 19.92 -13.57 8.19
N TYR A 386 18.60 -13.72 8.29
CA TYR A 386 17.71 -12.64 8.74
C TYR A 386 17.93 -12.34 10.22
N GLU A 387 18.14 -13.35 11.06
CA GLU A 387 18.51 -13.19 12.47
C GLU A 387 19.83 -12.42 12.63
N ASN A 388 20.85 -12.78 11.84
CA ASN A 388 22.14 -12.10 11.87
C ASN A 388 22.08 -10.67 11.32
N PHE A 389 21.26 -10.41 10.29
CA PHE A 389 21.12 -9.09 9.67
C PHE A 389 20.38 -8.12 10.59
N HIS A 390 19.28 -8.57 11.18
CA HIS A 390 18.43 -7.75 12.04
C HIS A 390 18.81 -7.83 13.52
N HIS A 391 19.72 -8.70 13.90
CA HIS A 391 20.09 -8.97 15.31
C HIS A 391 18.87 -9.33 16.17
N VAL A 392 18.02 -10.21 15.66
CA VAL A 392 16.81 -10.74 16.30
C VAL A 392 16.82 -12.26 16.31
N GLU A 393 16.00 -12.87 17.15
CA GLU A 393 15.71 -14.32 17.13
C GLU A 393 14.32 -14.52 16.51
N ILE A 394 14.19 -15.46 15.57
CA ILE A 394 12.92 -15.77 14.90
C ILE A 394 12.42 -17.12 15.38
N SER A 395 11.27 -17.17 16.03
CA SER A 395 10.71 -18.42 16.53
C SER A 395 10.13 -19.29 15.41
N ASP A 396 10.03 -20.60 15.63
CA ASP A 396 9.42 -21.52 14.66
C ASP A 396 7.93 -21.18 14.42
N GLU A 397 7.24 -20.75 15.47
CA GLU A 397 5.85 -20.30 15.39
C GLU A 397 5.73 -19.08 14.48
N ALA A 398 6.68 -18.14 14.50
CA ALA A 398 6.68 -17.00 13.61
C ALA A 398 6.84 -17.40 12.13
N LEU A 399 7.70 -18.38 11.82
CA LEU A 399 7.85 -18.90 10.46
C LEU A 399 6.56 -19.56 9.97
N ILE A 400 5.93 -20.38 10.79
CA ILE A 400 4.65 -21.03 10.47
C ILE A 400 3.58 -19.97 10.25
N SER A 401 3.45 -19.01 11.17
CA SER A 401 2.51 -17.90 11.05
C SER A 401 2.76 -17.06 9.83
N ALA A 402 4.03 -16.77 9.46
CA ALA A 402 4.35 -16.02 8.26
C ALA A 402 3.84 -16.72 6.99
N VAL A 403 3.99 -18.03 6.88
CA VAL A 403 3.47 -18.82 5.75
C VAL A 403 1.95 -18.87 5.76
N GLU A 404 1.32 -19.14 6.90
CA GLU A 404 -0.12 -19.29 6.99
C GLU A 404 -0.86 -17.96 6.77
N LEU A 405 -0.43 -16.91 7.47
CA LEU A 405 -1.06 -15.61 7.40
C LEU A 405 -0.82 -14.93 6.04
N SER A 406 0.38 -15.00 5.47
CA SER A 406 0.61 -14.47 4.13
C SER A 406 -0.15 -15.24 3.05
N SER A 407 -0.29 -16.56 3.18
CA SER A 407 -1.13 -17.37 2.27
C SER A 407 -2.61 -16.97 2.34
N ARG A 408 -3.10 -16.65 3.55
CA ARG A 408 -4.50 -16.33 3.80
C ARG A 408 -4.84 -14.88 3.49
N TYR A 409 -3.98 -13.93 3.87
CA TYR A 409 -4.29 -12.50 3.85
C TYR A 409 -3.66 -11.73 2.69
N VAL A 410 -2.53 -12.18 2.13
CA VAL A 410 -1.83 -11.52 1.03
C VAL A 410 -2.08 -12.29 -0.26
N THR A 411 -3.05 -11.85 -1.07
CA THR A 411 -3.51 -12.55 -2.28
C THR A 411 -2.97 -11.98 -3.59
N ASP A 412 -2.34 -10.82 -3.55
CA ASP A 412 -1.78 -10.09 -4.70
C ASP A 412 -0.32 -10.42 -5.00
N ARG A 413 0.34 -11.18 -4.11
CA ARG A 413 1.73 -11.61 -4.22
C ARG A 413 1.86 -13.13 -4.11
N PHE A 414 3.00 -13.67 -4.54
CA PHE A 414 3.27 -15.11 -4.58
C PHE A 414 4.27 -15.52 -3.53
N MET A 415 4.22 -16.81 -3.13
CA MET A 415 5.24 -17.44 -2.30
C MET A 415 6.53 -17.68 -3.13
N PRO A 416 7.71 -17.65 -2.49
CA PRO A 416 7.98 -17.41 -1.09
C PRO A 416 8.10 -15.92 -0.73
N ASP A 417 8.17 -15.02 -1.71
CA ASP A 417 8.50 -13.60 -1.59
C ASP A 417 7.66 -12.90 -0.51
N LYS A 418 6.32 -13.04 -0.57
CA LYS A 418 5.42 -12.42 0.42
C LYS A 418 5.66 -12.90 1.87
N ALA A 419 6.12 -14.14 2.07
CA ALA A 419 6.40 -14.66 3.40
C ALA A 419 7.79 -14.20 3.89
N ILE A 420 8.74 -14.06 2.98
CA ILE A 420 10.07 -13.49 3.26
C ILE A 420 9.93 -12.01 3.63
N ASP A 421 9.23 -11.21 2.81
CA ASP A 421 8.95 -9.79 3.09
C ASP A 421 8.29 -9.60 4.45
N LEU A 422 7.37 -10.50 4.82
CA LEU A 422 6.66 -10.43 6.08
C LEU A 422 7.58 -10.62 7.29
N ILE A 423 8.54 -11.54 7.20
CA ILE A 423 9.55 -11.77 8.24
C ILE A 423 10.51 -10.58 8.31
N ASP A 424 10.98 -10.08 7.17
CA ASP A 424 11.89 -8.95 7.07
C ASP A 424 11.28 -7.68 7.70
N GLU A 425 10.01 -7.39 7.37
CA GLU A 425 9.27 -6.26 7.94
C GLU A 425 9.02 -6.44 9.45
N ALA A 426 8.67 -7.66 9.91
CA ALA A 426 8.45 -7.94 11.32
C ALA A 426 9.74 -7.75 12.13
N ALA A 427 10.86 -8.23 11.62
CA ALA A 427 12.17 -8.05 12.24
C ALA A 427 12.58 -6.57 12.30
N SER A 428 12.37 -5.83 11.23
CA SER A 428 12.60 -4.39 11.17
C SER A 428 11.72 -3.61 12.16
N MET A 429 10.43 -3.94 12.25
CA MET A 429 9.50 -3.30 13.20
C MET A 429 9.86 -3.58 14.66
N ALA A 430 10.27 -4.81 14.97
CA ALA A 430 10.70 -5.19 16.32
C ALA A 430 11.91 -4.37 16.75
N ASN A 431 12.91 -4.20 15.88
CA ASN A 431 14.07 -3.35 16.14
C ASN A 431 13.70 -1.89 16.41
N VAL A 432 12.79 -1.32 15.61
CA VAL A 432 12.30 0.04 15.83
C VAL A 432 11.56 0.17 17.16
N THR A 433 10.81 -0.86 17.56
CA THR A 433 10.06 -0.87 18.81
C THR A 433 11.01 -0.93 20.02
N LEU A 434 12.01 -1.82 19.99
CA LEU A 434 13.07 -1.90 21.01
C LEU A 434 13.85 -0.59 21.13
N TRP A 435 14.24 -0.01 20.01
CA TRP A 435 14.92 1.28 20.01
C TRP A 435 14.07 2.38 20.67
N LYS A 436 12.76 2.44 20.41
CA LYS A 436 11.86 3.42 21.05
C LYS A 436 11.71 3.18 22.54
N GLN A 437 11.67 1.93 23.01
CA GLN A 437 11.59 1.58 24.42
C GLN A 437 12.87 1.99 25.14
N ASN A 438 14.03 1.71 24.58
CA ASN A 438 15.32 2.06 25.15
C ASN A 438 15.55 3.58 25.21
N VAL A 439 15.12 4.33 24.19
CA VAL A 439 15.17 5.81 24.22
C VAL A 439 14.24 6.39 25.28
N ALA A 440 13.14 5.73 25.61
CA ALA A 440 12.23 6.16 26.67
C ALA A 440 12.75 5.83 28.10
N GLU A 441 13.61 4.81 28.22
CA GLU A 441 14.20 4.35 29.49
C GLU A 441 15.60 4.95 29.76
N GLU A 442 16.26 5.62 28.80
CA GLU A 442 17.52 6.36 28.98
C GLU A 442 17.35 7.62 29.82
N THR A 443 16.95 7.44 31.04
CA THR A 443 17.55 8.14 32.19
C THR A 443 18.49 7.13 32.86
N LEU A 444 19.79 7.45 32.78
CA LEU A 444 20.89 6.86 33.55
C LEU A 444 21.80 5.86 32.82
N GLU A 445 23.01 6.43 32.51
CA GLU A 445 24.36 5.87 32.68
C GLU A 445 24.84 4.63 31.93
N ASN A 446 25.77 4.93 31.00
CA ASN A 446 27.00 4.16 30.70
C ASN A 446 26.96 2.65 30.87
N GLU A 447 26.90 1.97 29.76
CA GLU A 447 27.80 0.89 29.31
C GLU A 447 27.17 0.27 28.05
N ALA A 448 27.99 -0.11 27.09
CA ALA A 448 27.53 -0.84 25.90
C ALA A 448 27.01 -2.22 26.33
N VAL A 449 25.77 -2.27 26.79
CA VAL A 449 25.04 -3.50 27.06
C VAL A 449 24.62 -4.04 25.69
N SER A 450 25.18 -5.19 25.35
CA SER A 450 24.63 -6.04 24.25
C SER A 450 23.16 -6.30 24.58
N LEU A 451 22.27 -5.57 23.92
CA LEU A 451 20.83 -5.68 24.13
C LEU A 451 20.40 -7.12 23.77
N PRO A 452 19.57 -7.77 24.58
CA PRO A 452 18.95 -9.04 24.16
C PRO A 452 18.21 -8.79 22.87
N GLY A 453 18.49 -9.57 21.81
CA GLY A 453 17.81 -9.47 20.54
C GLY A 453 16.30 -9.61 20.73
N ALA A 454 15.52 -8.86 19.95
CA ALA A 454 14.08 -9.08 19.95
C ALA A 454 13.76 -10.51 19.50
N VAL A 455 12.81 -11.15 20.14
CA VAL A 455 12.27 -12.45 19.67
C VAL A 455 11.04 -12.16 18.85
N ILE A 456 11.07 -12.53 17.56
CA ILE A 456 9.93 -12.45 16.67
C ILE A 456 9.03 -13.66 16.90
N ARG A 457 7.79 -13.39 17.27
CA ARG A 457 6.74 -14.37 17.52
C ARG A 457 5.57 -14.16 16.57
N GLU A 458 4.54 -14.95 16.71
CA GLU A 458 3.30 -14.85 15.95
C GLU A 458 2.66 -13.45 15.99
N ASP A 459 2.69 -12.78 17.16
CA ASP A 459 2.10 -11.46 17.36
C ASP A 459 2.77 -10.37 16.51
N GLU A 460 4.09 -10.44 16.32
CA GLU A 460 4.83 -9.51 15.48
C GLU A 460 4.43 -9.68 14.01
N ILE A 461 4.32 -10.92 13.55
CA ILE A 461 3.84 -11.27 12.20
C ILE A 461 2.41 -10.78 11.99
N ALA A 462 1.52 -11.01 12.97
CA ALA A 462 0.14 -10.55 12.90
C ALA A 462 0.03 -9.02 12.81
N ARG A 463 0.89 -8.26 13.52
CA ARG A 463 0.92 -6.79 13.42
C ARG A 463 1.28 -6.29 12.02
N VAL A 464 2.24 -6.93 11.36
CA VAL A 464 2.60 -6.56 9.97
C VAL A 464 1.45 -6.86 9.02
N ILE A 465 0.83 -8.02 9.12
CA ILE A 465 -0.37 -8.36 8.32
C ILE A 465 -1.49 -7.35 8.55
N ALA A 466 -1.72 -6.95 9.82
CA ALA A 466 -2.72 -5.93 10.12
C ALA A 466 -2.42 -4.59 9.44
N GLN A 467 -1.16 -4.20 9.41
CA GLN A 467 -0.72 -2.98 8.74
C GLN A 467 -0.90 -3.07 7.21
N TRP A 468 -0.60 -4.21 6.59
CA TRP A 468 -0.73 -4.41 5.15
C TRP A 468 -2.18 -4.51 4.68
N THR A 469 -3.01 -5.21 5.46
CA THR A 469 -4.39 -5.55 5.05
C THR A 469 -5.47 -4.67 5.68
N GLY A 470 -5.12 -3.94 6.74
CA GLY A 470 -6.08 -3.14 7.53
C GLY A 470 -6.97 -4.00 8.45
N VAL A 471 -6.73 -5.30 8.58
CA VAL A 471 -7.44 -6.18 9.51
C VAL A 471 -6.87 -5.99 10.91
N PRO A 472 -7.69 -5.75 11.97
CA PRO A 472 -7.18 -5.59 13.33
C PRO A 472 -6.38 -6.79 13.82
N VAL A 473 -5.29 -6.53 14.58
CA VAL A 473 -4.37 -7.57 15.08
C VAL A 473 -5.10 -8.61 15.94
N GLU A 474 -6.03 -8.16 16.78
CA GLU A 474 -6.81 -9.02 17.67
C GLU A 474 -7.64 -10.08 16.92
N ARG A 475 -7.81 -9.91 15.62
CA ARG A 475 -8.54 -10.83 14.72
C ARG A 475 -7.64 -11.68 13.86
N ILE A 476 -6.34 -11.41 13.85
CA ILE A 476 -5.33 -12.18 13.16
C ILE A 476 -4.74 -13.14 14.20
N GLY A 477 -5.18 -14.38 14.22
CA GLY A 477 -4.67 -15.38 15.18
C GLY A 477 -5.55 -15.67 16.40
N SER A 478 -6.52 -14.78 16.75
CA SER A 478 -7.54 -15.14 17.73
C SER A 478 -8.50 -16.18 17.15
N ASP A 479 -9.10 -16.98 18.03
CA ASP A 479 -10.11 -17.98 17.68
C ASP A 479 -11.28 -17.31 16.91
N ASP A 480 -11.11 -17.17 15.57
CA ASP A 480 -12.15 -16.71 14.63
C ASP A 480 -13.52 -17.38 14.91
N GLN A 481 -13.49 -18.53 15.63
CA GLN A 481 -14.65 -19.30 15.98
C GLN A 481 -15.49 -18.62 17.07
N GLN A 482 -14.88 -17.99 18.08
CA GLN A 482 -15.63 -17.31 19.15
C GLN A 482 -16.27 -16.00 18.65
N ASP A 483 -15.57 -15.24 17.82
CA ASP A 483 -16.08 -13.99 17.25
C ASP A 483 -17.30 -14.22 16.34
N ILE A 484 -17.33 -15.33 15.61
CA ILE A 484 -18.48 -15.70 14.76
C ILE A 484 -19.61 -16.30 15.58
N LEU A 485 -19.34 -16.94 16.71
CA LEU A 485 -20.39 -17.46 17.60
C LEU A 485 -21.15 -16.33 18.29
N THR A 486 -20.51 -15.20 18.58
CA THR A 486 -21.12 -14.02 19.22
C THR A 486 -21.58 -12.94 18.23
N LEU A 487 -21.44 -13.18 16.92
CA LEU A 487 -21.76 -12.21 15.87
C LEU A 487 -23.22 -11.75 15.89
N ASP A 488 -24.16 -12.65 16.15
CA ASP A 488 -25.58 -12.35 16.26
C ASP A 488 -25.89 -11.38 17.41
N GLU A 489 -25.29 -11.55 18.57
CA GLU A 489 -25.45 -10.64 19.71
C GLU A 489 -24.88 -9.25 19.40
N ARG A 490 -23.72 -9.20 18.76
CA ARG A 490 -23.06 -7.93 18.36
C ARG A 490 -23.90 -7.15 17.35
N LEU A 491 -24.43 -7.84 16.33
CA LEU A 491 -25.29 -7.22 15.32
C LEU A 491 -26.62 -6.76 15.93
N SER A 492 -27.27 -7.56 16.80
CA SER A 492 -28.57 -7.20 17.43
C SER A 492 -28.48 -5.98 18.34
N ARG A 493 -27.32 -5.68 18.92
CA ARG A 493 -27.12 -4.45 19.71
C ARG A 493 -27.21 -3.18 18.85
N ARG A 494 -26.84 -3.25 17.57
CA ARG A 494 -26.80 -2.09 16.67
C ARG A 494 -27.98 -2.05 15.70
N VAL A 495 -28.43 -3.20 15.21
CA VAL A 495 -29.51 -3.33 14.22
C VAL A 495 -30.76 -3.86 14.90
N ILE A 496 -31.72 -2.97 15.10
CA ILE A 496 -32.97 -3.25 15.88
C ILE A 496 -34.07 -3.76 14.94
N GLY A 497 -34.84 -4.75 15.40
CA GLY A 497 -36.05 -5.28 14.72
C GLY A 497 -35.75 -6.19 13.51
N GLN A 498 -34.50 -6.68 13.34
CA GLN A 498 -34.11 -7.50 12.21
C GLN A 498 -33.51 -8.86 12.61
N ASP A 499 -33.98 -9.47 13.68
CA ASP A 499 -33.41 -10.67 14.28
C ASP A 499 -33.37 -11.87 13.30
N GLU A 500 -34.38 -12.02 12.44
CA GLU A 500 -34.43 -13.07 11.42
C GLU A 500 -33.31 -12.86 10.37
N ALA A 501 -33.12 -11.62 9.94
CA ALA A 501 -32.08 -11.25 8.98
C ALA A 501 -30.68 -11.53 9.55
N ILE A 502 -30.44 -11.12 10.78
CA ILE A 502 -29.19 -11.35 11.51
C ILE A 502 -28.94 -12.86 11.64
N SER A 503 -29.92 -13.63 12.07
CA SER A 503 -29.79 -15.08 12.21
C SER A 503 -29.50 -15.80 10.89
N ALA A 504 -30.12 -15.38 9.76
CA ALA A 504 -29.87 -15.96 8.45
C ALA A 504 -28.43 -15.71 7.98
N ILE A 505 -27.96 -14.44 8.11
CA ILE A 505 -26.59 -14.04 7.75
C ILE A 505 -25.56 -14.79 8.59
N THR A 506 -25.74 -14.80 9.93
CA THR A 506 -24.77 -15.43 10.84
C THR A 506 -24.68 -16.93 10.65
N LYS A 507 -25.79 -17.62 10.37
CA LYS A 507 -25.79 -19.05 10.03
C LYS A 507 -25.01 -19.33 8.75
N SER A 508 -25.18 -18.51 7.71
CA SER A 508 -24.46 -18.69 6.45
C SER A 508 -22.96 -18.46 6.64
N LEU A 509 -22.57 -17.39 7.37
CA LEU A 509 -21.18 -17.09 7.66
C LEU A 509 -20.51 -18.15 8.55
N ARG A 510 -21.24 -18.71 9.53
CA ARG A 510 -20.77 -19.86 10.33
C ARG A 510 -20.45 -21.09 9.46
N ARG A 511 -21.32 -21.38 8.47
CA ARG A 511 -21.06 -22.48 7.51
C ARG A 511 -19.79 -22.21 6.67
N ALA A 512 -19.64 -20.98 6.16
CA ALA A 512 -18.48 -20.61 5.35
C ALA A 512 -17.17 -20.74 6.14
N ARG A 513 -17.15 -20.25 7.37
CA ARG A 513 -15.96 -20.31 8.25
C ARG A 513 -15.65 -21.72 8.75
N ALA A 514 -16.66 -22.58 8.88
CA ALA A 514 -16.46 -24.01 9.18
C ALA A 514 -15.89 -24.81 7.99
N GLY A 515 -15.60 -24.16 6.85
CA GLY A 515 -15.09 -24.83 5.66
C GLY A 515 -16.12 -25.66 4.90
N LEU A 516 -17.41 -25.48 5.19
CA LEU A 516 -18.50 -26.23 4.55
C LEU A 516 -19.06 -25.56 3.28
N SER A 517 -18.56 -24.37 2.94
CA SER A 517 -18.92 -23.65 1.71
C SER A 517 -17.85 -23.82 0.63
N ASP A 518 -18.22 -23.54 -0.62
CA ASP A 518 -17.30 -23.63 -1.76
C ASP A 518 -16.17 -22.57 -1.60
N PRO A 519 -14.89 -22.98 -1.56
CA PRO A 519 -13.76 -22.07 -1.38
C PRO A 519 -13.49 -21.18 -2.60
N THR A 520 -14.16 -21.40 -3.71
CA THR A 520 -14.02 -20.58 -4.93
C THR A 520 -14.91 -19.35 -4.90
N ARG A 521 -15.96 -19.33 -4.07
CA ARG A 521 -16.97 -18.26 -3.99
C ARG A 521 -16.64 -17.22 -2.90
N PRO A 522 -17.30 -16.03 -2.90
CA PRO A 522 -17.28 -15.11 -1.77
C PRO A 522 -17.71 -15.76 -0.46
N LEU A 523 -17.28 -15.19 0.70
CA LEU A 523 -17.63 -15.70 2.04
C LEU A 523 -19.14 -15.80 2.29
N GLY A 524 -19.93 -14.95 1.61
CA GLY A 524 -21.39 -14.99 1.64
C GLY A 524 -21.97 -14.01 0.65
N VAL A 525 -23.11 -14.38 0.07
CA VAL A 525 -23.84 -13.58 -0.92
C VAL A 525 -25.28 -13.42 -0.46
N PHE A 526 -25.65 -12.19 -0.07
CA PHE A 526 -26.94 -11.90 0.51
C PHE A 526 -27.72 -10.85 -0.27
N MET A 527 -29.02 -11.06 -0.41
CA MET A 527 -29.92 -10.06 -1.00
C MET A 527 -30.94 -9.60 0.05
N LEU A 528 -30.91 -8.31 0.39
CA LEU A 528 -31.81 -7.66 1.34
C LEU A 528 -32.98 -7.01 0.58
N LEU A 529 -34.20 -7.50 0.81
CA LEU A 529 -35.42 -7.03 0.18
C LEU A 529 -36.27 -6.27 1.19
N GLY A 530 -36.85 -5.15 0.81
CA GLY A 530 -37.77 -4.43 1.68
C GLY A 530 -37.79 -2.91 1.44
N PRO A 531 -38.69 -2.18 2.13
CA PRO A 531 -38.86 -0.74 1.92
C PRO A 531 -37.62 0.07 2.34
N SER A 532 -37.59 1.34 1.94
CA SER A 532 -36.53 2.25 2.32
C SER A 532 -36.58 2.54 3.83
N GLY A 533 -35.46 2.69 4.50
CA GLY A 533 -35.40 3.09 5.92
C GLY A 533 -35.57 1.98 6.94
N VAL A 534 -35.69 0.70 6.54
CA VAL A 534 -35.80 -0.45 7.49
C VAL A 534 -34.46 -0.94 8.04
N GLY A 535 -33.33 -0.33 7.63
CA GLY A 535 -32.01 -0.66 8.18
C GLY A 535 -31.12 -1.50 7.27
N LYS A 536 -31.41 -1.69 5.97
CA LYS A 536 -30.60 -2.49 5.03
C LYS A 536 -29.12 -2.05 5.02
N THR A 537 -28.86 -0.78 4.78
CA THR A 537 -27.51 -0.22 4.73
C THR A 537 -26.84 -0.20 6.12
N GLU A 538 -27.60 0.00 7.20
CA GLU A 538 -27.08 -0.05 8.57
C GLU A 538 -26.64 -1.46 8.95
N LEU A 539 -27.36 -2.50 8.51
CA LEU A 539 -26.97 -3.90 8.69
C LEU A 539 -25.63 -4.18 7.99
N CYS A 540 -25.41 -3.65 6.78
CA CYS A 540 -24.14 -3.80 6.07
C CYS A 540 -22.98 -3.10 6.81
N LYS A 541 -23.22 -1.90 7.38
CA LYS A 541 -22.23 -1.18 8.21
C LYS A 541 -21.92 -1.93 9.50
N ALA A 542 -22.96 -2.40 10.19
CA ALA A 542 -22.81 -3.19 11.41
C ALA A 542 -22.03 -4.49 11.15
N LEU A 543 -22.30 -5.15 10.02
CA LEU A 543 -21.59 -6.36 9.61
C LEU A 543 -20.11 -6.07 9.29
N SER A 544 -19.83 -4.97 8.59
CA SER A 544 -18.46 -4.54 8.29
C SER A 544 -17.65 -4.27 9.57
N GLU A 545 -18.22 -3.51 10.50
CA GLU A 545 -17.60 -3.22 11.80
C GLU A 545 -17.42 -4.51 12.63
N ALA A 546 -18.45 -5.35 12.68
CA ALA A 546 -18.42 -6.59 13.46
C ALA A 546 -17.39 -7.60 12.93
N LEU A 547 -17.20 -7.74 11.64
CA LEU A 547 -16.29 -8.73 11.05
C LEU A 547 -14.89 -8.19 10.76
N PHE A 548 -14.79 -6.92 10.30
CA PHE A 548 -13.54 -6.34 9.82
C PHE A 548 -13.03 -5.18 10.68
N GLY A 549 -13.73 -4.84 11.78
CA GLY A 549 -13.26 -3.86 12.77
C GLY A 549 -13.55 -2.40 12.45
N SER A 550 -13.98 -2.08 11.22
CA SER A 550 -14.25 -0.71 10.80
C SER A 550 -15.45 -0.64 9.86
N GLU A 551 -16.24 0.43 9.98
CA GLU A 551 -17.26 0.76 8.98
C GLU A 551 -16.64 1.10 7.62
N ASP A 552 -15.38 1.54 7.59
CA ASP A 552 -14.65 1.86 6.35
C ASP A 552 -14.32 0.62 5.50
N ALA A 553 -14.43 -0.58 6.06
CA ALA A 553 -14.33 -1.82 5.29
C ALA A 553 -15.60 -2.11 4.47
N LEU A 554 -16.60 -1.19 4.46
CA LEU A 554 -17.75 -1.24 3.57
C LEU A 554 -17.46 -0.52 2.25
N ILE A 555 -17.40 -1.29 1.16
CA ILE A 555 -17.32 -0.77 -0.20
C ILE A 555 -18.75 -0.65 -0.74
N ARG A 556 -19.27 0.59 -0.82
CA ARG A 556 -20.62 0.83 -1.32
C ARG A 556 -20.59 1.25 -2.79
N VAL A 557 -21.39 0.58 -3.60
CA VAL A 557 -21.60 0.88 -5.03
C VAL A 557 -23.10 1.11 -5.24
N ASP A 558 -23.46 2.35 -5.59
CA ASP A 558 -24.85 2.73 -5.87
C ASP A 558 -25.20 2.39 -7.32
N MET A 559 -26.08 1.43 -7.52
CA MET A 559 -26.43 0.92 -8.86
C MET A 559 -27.25 1.92 -9.69
N SER A 560 -27.76 2.98 -9.07
CA SER A 560 -28.41 4.09 -9.81
C SER A 560 -27.44 4.83 -10.74
N GLU A 561 -26.15 4.88 -10.37
CA GLU A 561 -25.10 5.50 -11.18
C GLU A 561 -24.70 4.63 -12.38
N TYR A 562 -25.10 3.36 -12.38
CA TYR A 562 -24.71 2.34 -13.36
C TYR A 562 -25.90 1.81 -14.15
N SER A 563 -26.89 2.67 -14.42
CA SER A 563 -28.08 2.34 -15.21
C SER A 563 -27.82 2.32 -16.71
N GLU A 564 -26.73 2.94 -17.18
CA GLU A 564 -26.37 3.00 -18.58
C GLU A 564 -25.20 2.06 -18.92
N GLU A 565 -25.15 1.58 -20.17
CA GLU A 565 -24.11 0.67 -20.65
C GLU A 565 -22.69 1.27 -20.54
N ALA A 566 -22.53 2.55 -20.82
CA ALA A 566 -21.26 3.27 -20.77
C ALA A 566 -20.70 3.34 -19.32
N THR A 567 -21.56 3.45 -18.33
CA THR A 567 -21.18 3.55 -16.93
C THR A 567 -20.82 2.18 -16.34
N ALA A 568 -21.39 1.07 -16.86
CA ALA A 568 -21.09 -0.28 -16.40
C ALA A 568 -19.59 -0.63 -16.52
N SER A 569 -18.90 -0.09 -17.53
CA SER A 569 -17.46 -0.29 -17.71
C SER A 569 -16.61 0.36 -16.61
N ARG A 570 -17.10 1.38 -15.92
CA ARG A 570 -16.35 2.03 -14.81
C ARG A 570 -16.14 1.12 -13.61
N LEU A 571 -16.98 0.09 -13.44
CA LEU A 571 -16.81 -0.88 -12.34
C LEU A 571 -15.51 -1.68 -12.46
N ILE A 572 -15.15 -2.07 -13.70
CA ILE A 572 -13.99 -2.91 -14.00
C ILE A 572 -12.88 -2.17 -14.76
N GLY A 573 -13.09 -0.88 -15.09
CA GLY A 573 -12.20 -0.05 -15.90
C GLY A 573 -12.60 0.03 -17.38
N SER A 574 -12.18 1.11 -18.05
CA SER A 574 -12.49 1.34 -19.46
C SER A 574 -11.71 0.43 -20.40
N PRO A 575 -12.35 -0.15 -21.43
CA PRO A 575 -11.65 -0.98 -22.40
C PRO A 575 -10.66 -0.17 -23.26
N PRO A 576 -9.67 -0.82 -23.92
CA PRO A 576 -8.71 -0.18 -24.80
C PRO A 576 -9.39 0.69 -25.86
N GLY A 577 -8.92 1.95 -26.01
CA GLY A 577 -9.43 2.89 -27.00
C GLY A 577 -10.50 3.87 -26.49
N TYR A 578 -10.95 3.75 -25.24
CA TYR A 578 -11.86 4.70 -24.60
C TYR A 578 -11.12 5.64 -23.64
N VAL A 579 -11.68 6.83 -23.41
CA VAL A 579 -11.16 7.82 -22.44
C VAL A 579 -11.17 7.18 -21.04
N GLY A 580 -10.02 7.21 -20.32
CA GLY A 580 -9.84 6.54 -19.02
C GLY A 580 -9.29 5.11 -19.14
N TYR A 581 -8.78 4.71 -20.30
CA TYR A 581 -8.01 3.46 -20.41
C TYR A 581 -6.71 3.56 -19.59
N GLY A 582 -6.52 2.62 -18.67
CA GLY A 582 -5.39 2.62 -17.72
C GLY A 582 -5.78 3.06 -16.31
N ASP A 583 -6.91 3.76 -16.15
CA ASP A 583 -7.53 3.95 -14.84
C ASP A 583 -8.20 2.63 -14.43
N GLY A 584 -7.87 2.12 -13.25
CA GLY A 584 -8.47 0.90 -12.71
C GLY A 584 -9.98 1.02 -12.54
N GLY A 585 -10.68 -0.10 -12.39
CA GLY A 585 -12.11 -0.10 -12.12
C GLY A 585 -12.42 0.32 -10.67
N GLN A 586 -13.46 1.10 -10.46
CA GLN A 586 -13.83 1.60 -9.13
C GLN A 586 -14.05 0.44 -8.12
N LEU A 587 -14.72 -0.63 -8.53
CA LEU A 587 -14.94 -1.80 -7.69
C LEU A 587 -13.66 -2.61 -7.52
N THR A 588 -12.96 -2.88 -8.61
CA THR A 588 -11.76 -3.73 -8.61
C THR A 588 -10.63 -3.11 -7.81
N ASP A 589 -10.38 -1.81 -7.95
CA ASP A 589 -9.33 -1.12 -7.19
C ASP A 589 -9.69 -0.96 -5.71
N ALA A 590 -10.99 -0.78 -5.38
CA ALA A 590 -11.42 -0.71 -4.00
C ALA A 590 -11.20 -2.05 -3.26
N VAL A 591 -11.52 -3.19 -3.93
CA VAL A 591 -11.32 -4.52 -3.34
C VAL A 591 -9.84 -4.92 -3.31
N LEU A 592 -9.02 -4.52 -4.30
CA LEU A 592 -7.57 -4.71 -4.23
C LEU A 592 -6.94 -4.00 -3.02
N LYS A 593 -7.42 -2.78 -2.71
CA LYS A 593 -6.94 -2.04 -1.53
C LYS A 593 -7.45 -2.62 -0.21
N ARG A 594 -8.64 -3.24 -0.21
CA ARG A 594 -9.29 -3.82 0.97
C ARG A 594 -9.89 -5.19 0.65
N PRO A 595 -9.07 -6.24 0.59
CA PRO A 595 -9.53 -7.60 0.24
C PRO A 595 -10.55 -8.18 1.23
N TYR A 596 -10.48 -7.74 2.50
CA TYR A 596 -11.40 -8.09 3.57
C TYR A 596 -12.42 -6.96 3.74
N SER A 597 -13.54 -7.06 3.03
CA SER A 597 -14.56 -6.01 3.00
C SER A 597 -15.96 -6.56 2.79
N VAL A 598 -16.95 -5.74 3.16
CA VAL A 598 -18.34 -5.93 2.73
C VAL A 598 -18.56 -5.12 1.47
N VAL A 599 -18.91 -5.77 0.37
CA VAL A 599 -19.25 -5.11 -0.89
C VAL A 599 -20.76 -4.98 -0.97
N LEU A 600 -21.24 -3.75 -0.92
CA LEU A 600 -22.67 -3.43 -0.98
C LEU A 600 -23.05 -2.88 -2.36
N PHE A 601 -23.86 -3.63 -3.10
CA PHE A 601 -24.55 -3.14 -4.29
C PHE A 601 -25.92 -2.61 -3.88
N ASP A 602 -26.02 -1.30 -3.80
CA ASP A 602 -27.26 -0.63 -3.35
C ASP A 602 -28.20 -0.41 -4.54
N GLU A 603 -29.51 -0.69 -4.36
CA GLU A 603 -30.57 -0.59 -5.39
C GLU A 603 -30.26 -1.39 -6.67
N ILE A 604 -29.93 -2.68 -6.50
CA ILE A 604 -29.48 -3.58 -7.58
C ILE A 604 -30.46 -3.68 -8.76
N GLU A 605 -31.76 -3.46 -8.54
CA GLU A 605 -32.79 -3.45 -9.58
C GLU A 605 -32.62 -2.34 -10.62
N LYS A 606 -31.85 -1.28 -10.31
CA LYS A 606 -31.56 -0.18 -11.21
C LYS A 606 -30.37 -0.42 -12.14
N ALA A 607 -29.60 -1.48 -11.87
CA ALA A 607 -28.40 -1.79 -12.61
C ALA A 607 -28.67 -2.16 -14.07
N HIS A 608 -27.80 -1.74 -14.97
CA HIS A 608 -27.87 -2.15 -16.38
C HIS A 608 -27.68 -3.67 -16.51
N PRO A 609 -28.39 -4.35 -17.44
CA PRO A 609 -28.31 -5.83 -17.62
C PRO A 609 -26.90 -6.41 -17.77
N LYS A 610 -25.95 -5.67 -18.32
CA LYS A 610 -24.55 -6.10 -18.44
C LYS A 610 -23.87 -6.30 -17.08
N ILE A 611 -24.27 -5.55 -16.06
CA ILE A 611 -23.71 -5.66 -14.70
C ILE A 611 -24.05 -7.01 -14.10
N PHE A 612 -25.26 -7.52 -14.32
CA PHE A 612 -25.63 -8.86 -13.85
C PHE A 612 -24.72 -9.95 -14.41
N SER A 613 -24.27 -9.80 -15.67
CA SER A 613 -23.32 -10.75 -16.25
C SER A 613 -21.94 -10.69 -15.60
N LEU A 614 -21.48 -9.51 -15.21
CA LEU A 614 -20.24 -9.33 -14.43
C LEU A 614 -20.39 -9.89 -13.02
N LEU A 615 -21.52 -9.62 -12.37
CA LEU A 615 -21.79 -10.14 -11.04
C LEU A 615 -21.89 -11.68 -11.04
N LEU A 616 -22.44 -12.32 -12.09
CA LEU A 616 -22.45 -13.78 -12.19
C LEU A 616 -21.04 -14.36 -12.11
N GLN A 617 -20.07 -13.78 -12.82
CA GLN A 617 -18.67 -14.21 -12.74
C GLN A 617 -18.11 -14.03 -11.32
N LEU A 618 -18.38 -12.90 -10.68
CA LEU A 618 -17.94 -12.63 -9.31
C LEU A 618 -18.53 -13.63 -8.32
N LEU A 619 -19.83 -13.96 -8.46
CA LEU A 619 -20.55 -14.83 -7.54
C LEU A 619 -20.21 -16.31 -7.71
N ASP A 620 -19.82 -16.75 -8.92
CA ASP A 620 -19.43 -18.14 -9.21
C ASP A 620 -17.95 -18.39 -8.91
N ASP A 621 -17.06 -17.56 -9.48
CA ASP A 621 -15.61 -17.78 -9.45
C ASP A 621 -14.93 -17.05 -8.29
N GLY A 622 -15.64 -16.16 -7.56
CA GLY A 622 -15.05 -15.30 -6.54
C GLY A 622 -13.95 -14.39 -7.09
N GLN A 623 -13.96 -14.12 -8.38
CA GLN A 623 -12.95 -13.32 -9.09
C GLN A 623 -13.59 -12.44 -10.15
N LEU A 624 -12.98 -11.28 -10.37
CA LEU A 624 -13.37 -10.38 -11.45
C LEU A 624 -12.12 -9.92 -12.21
N THR A 625 -12.16 -9.97 -13.55
CA THR A 625 -11.04 -9.50 -14.35
C THR A 625 -11.28 -8.05 -14.75
N ASP A 626 -10.34 -7.17 -14.44
CA ASP A 626 -10.40 -5.77 -14.82
C ASP A 626 -10.05 -5.53 -16.30
N SER A 627 -10.21 -4.30 -16.78
CA SER A 627 -9.93 -3.92 -18.17
C SER A 627 -8.45 -4.04 -18.56
N VAL A 628 -7.54 -4.09 -17.58
CA VAL A 628 -6.09 -4.27 -17.78
C VAL A 628 -5.70 -5.75 -17.77
N GLY A 629 -6.67 -6.64 -17.48
CA GLY A 629 -6.48 -8.09 -17.42
C GLY A 629 -5.95 -8.58 -16.06
N ARG A 630 -6.02 -7.77 -14.99
CA ARG A 630 -5.73 -8.19 -13.62
C ARG A 630 -6.94 -8.96 -13.06
N LYS A 631 -6.70 -10.09 -12.42
CA LYS A 631 -7.71 -10.86 -11.70
C LYS A 631 -7.79 -10.37 -10.27
N VAL A 632 -8.93 -9.83 -9.89
CA VAL A 632 -9.21 -9.34 -8.53
C VAL A 632 -9.98 -10.40 -7.77
N ASN A 633 -9.50 -10.74 -6.58
CA ASN A 633 -10.05 -11.81 -5.75
C ASN A 633 -11.10 -11.26 -4.77
N PHE A 634 -12.32 -11.82 -4.82
CA PHE A 634 -13.45 -11.50 -3.95
C PHE A 634 -13.76 -12.62 -2.94
N LYS A 635 -12.95 -13.67 -2.83
CA LYS A 635 -13.21 -14.82 -1.95
C LYS A 635 -13.26 -14.43 -0.48
N ASN A 636 -12.56 -13.38 -0.09
CA ASN A 636 -12.55 -12.88 1.27
C ASN A 636 -13.58 -11.76 1.51
N THR A 637 -14.42 -11.45 0.52
CA THR A 637 -15.46 -10.43 0.65
C THR A 637 -16.82 -11.04 0.98
N ILE A 638 -17.69 -10.24 1.59
CA ILE A 638 -19.11 -10.54 1.74
C ILE A 638 -19.86 -9.63 0.78
N VAL A 639 -20.64 -10.23 -0.10
CA VAL A 639 -21.43 -9.50 -1.09
C VAL A 639 -22.83 -9.29 -0.55
N MET A 640 -23.21 -8.02 -0.41
CA MET A 640 -24.54 -7.60 0.01
C MET A 640 -25.22 -6.85 -1.14
N MET A 641 -26.45 -7.18 -1.42
CA MET A 641 -27.26 -6.50 -2.43
C MET A 641 -28.51 -5.99 -1.76
N THR A 642 -28.91 -4.73 -2.02
CA THR A 642 -30.20 -4.22 -1.55
C THR A 642 -31.16 -4.03 -2.71
N SER A 643 -32.44 -4.27 -2.46
CA SER A 643 -33.50 -3.95 -3.41
C SER A 643 -34.75 -3.42 -2.70
N ASN A 644 -35.40 -2.47 -3.36
CA ASN A 644 -36.69 -1.93 -2.96
C ASN A 644 -37.85 -2.59 -3.72
N THR A 645 -37.59 -3.64 -4.48
CA THR A 645 -38.59 -4.39 -5.25
C THR A 645 -39.64 -4.99 -4.28
N GLY A 646 -40.89 -4.81 -4.58
CA GLY A 646 -42.00 -5.32 -3.77
C GLY A 646 -42.80 -4.27 -2.99
N VAL A 647 -42.28 -3.07 -2.85
CA VAL A 647 -42.91 -2.00 -2.08
C VAL A 647 -44.03 -1.30 -2.85
N THR A 648 -43.93 -1.22 -4.17
CA THR A 648 -44.94 -0.59 -5.05
C THR A 648 -46.28 -1.33 -5.11
N PHE A 649 -46.31 -2.62 -4.82
CA PHE A 649 -47.53 -3.44 -4.86
C PHE A 649 -48.53 -3.13 -3.77
N GLU A 650 -48.09 -2.55 -2.65
CA GLU A 650 -49.00 -2.14 -1.57
C GLU A 650 -49.74 -0.80 -1.86
N MET A 651 -49.13 0.09 -2.65
CA MET A 651 -49.79 1.34 -3.03
C MET A 651 -50.99 1.09 -3.94
N ASP A 652 -50.89 0.13 -4.87
CA ASP A 652 -51.98 -0.20 -5.77
C ASP A 652 -53.12 -0.99 -5.10
N LYS A 653 -52.81 -1.79 -4.07
CA LYS A 653 -53.87 -2.52 -3.34
C LYS A 653 -54.64 -1.65 -2.32
N ARG A 654 -54.04 -0.58 -1.81
CA ARG A 654 -54.75 0.37 -0.89
C ARG A 654 -55.72 1.28 -1.68
N LEU A 655 -55.61 1.36 -2.98
CA LEU A 655 -56.49 2.15 -3.86
C LEU A 655 -57.69 1.39 -4.42
N GLY A 656 -57.78 0.05 -4.23
CA GLY A 656 -58.90 -0.74 -4.78
C GLY A 656 -59.30 -1.98 -3.96
N PHE A 657 -60.48 -1.94 -3.39
CA PHE A 657 -61.31 -3.05 -2.86
C PHE A 657 -61.00 -3.65 -1.48
N VAL A 658 -61.90 -3.27 -0.58
CA VAL A 658 -62.30 -3.91 0.68
C VAL A 658 -62.73 -5.35 0.39
N GLY A 659 -62.09 -6.35 0.99
CA GLY A 659 -62.49 -7.76 0.93
C GLY A 659 -61.96 -8.51 2.17
N SER A 660 -62.86 -8.70 3.13
CA SER A 660 -62.88 -9.67 4.24
C SER A 660 -61.66 -9.80 5.18
N LYS A 661 -61.95 -9.42 6.43
CA LYS A 661 -61.23 -9.78 7.66
C LYS A 661 -61.21 -11.31 7.83
N THR A 662 -60.06 -11.92 7.83
CA THR A 662 -59.77 -13.16 8.55
C THR A 662 -58.34 -13.13 9.06
N ASP A 663 -58.21 -13.39 10.34
CA ASP A 663 -57.06 -13.15 11.21
C ASP A 663 -55.85 -14.07 10.90
N ALA A 664 -54.69 -13.61 11.28
CA ALA A 664 -53.41 -14.34 11.45
C ALA A 664 -52.49 -14.59 10.27
N ALA A 665 -52.66 -14.04 9.04
CA ALA A 665 -51.77 -14.30 7.92
C ALA A 665 -51.24 -13.07 7.09
N PRO A 666 -51.29 -11.78 7.57
CA PRO A 666 -50.84 -10.68 6.68
C PRO A 666 -49.33 -10.64 6.49
N ALA A 667 -48.52 -10.91 7.50
CA ALA A 667 -47.07 -10.85 7.43
C ALA A 667 -46.45 -11.93 6.52
N LEU A 668 -46.96 -13.18 6.61
CA LEU A 668 -46.50 -14.29 5.76
C LEU A 668 -46.88 -14.12 4.29
N SER A 669 -48.10 -13.53 4.05
CA SER A 669 -48.56 -13.23 2.69
C SER A 669 -47.72 -12.09 2.05
N HIS A 670 -47.37 -11.07 2.84
CA HIS A 670 -46.53 -9.97 2.42
C HIS A 670 -45.09 -10.43 2.03
N ARG A 671 -44.44 -11.21 2.89
CA ARG A 671 -43.12 -11.80 2.63
C ARG A 671 -43.14 -12.65 1.36
N ARG A 672 -44.18 -13.49 1.15
CA ARG A 672 -44.31 -14.28 -0.09
C ARG A 672 -44.52 -13.40 -1.33
N ALA A 673 -45.23 -12.28 -1.22
CA ALA A 673 -45.44 -11.36 -2.32
C ALA A 673 -44.12 -10.68 -2.73
N ILE A 674 -43.34 -10.18 -1.78
CA ILE A 674 -42.01 -9.58 -2.02
C ILE A 674 -41.09 -10.60 -2.68
N MET A 675 -41.05 -11.84 -2.16
CA MET A 675 -40.23 -12.91 -2.74
C MET A 675 -40.66 -13.30 -4.15
N ALA A 676 -41.98 -13.34 -4.43
CA ALA A 676 -42.50 -13.61 -5.76
C ALA A 676 -42.12 -12.51 -6.76
N GLN A 677 -42.20 -11.26 -6.34
CA GLN A 677 -41.83 -10.12 -7.19
C GLN A 677 -40.32 -10.08 -7.44
N ALA A 678 -39.48 -10.34 -6.44
CA ALA A 678 -38.02 -10.46 -6.64
C ALA A 678 -37.71 -11.56 -7.68
N LYS A 679 -38.39 -12.71 -7.62
CA LYS A 679 -38.25 -13.77 -8.61
C LYS A 679 -38.74 -13.40 -10.03
N GLN A 680 -39.60 -12.43 -10.17
CA GLN A 680 -40.02 -11.87 -11.47
C GLN A 680 -39.04 -10.81 -11.98
N THR A 681 -38.46 -10.02 -11.09
CA THR A 681 -37.55 -8.93 -11.46
C THR A 681 -36.16 -9.44 -11.84
N PHE A 682 -35.67 -10.43 -11.11
CA PHE A 682 -34.30 -10.95 -11.31
C PHE A 682 -34.34 -12.31 -12.04
N ARG A 683 -33.35 -12.57 -12.89
CA ARG A 683 -33.21 -13.83 -13.61
C ARG A 683 -32.99 -15.01 -12.63
N PRO A 684 -33.61 -16.18 -12.86
CA PRO A 684 -33.41 -17.34 -11.98
C PRO A 684 -31.95 -17.76 -11.82
N GLU A 685 -31.17 -17.60 -12.87
CA GLU A 685 -29.73 -17.86 -12.90
C GLU A 685 -28.97 -17.02 -11.89
N PHE A 686 -29.31 -15.73 -11.77
CA PHE A 686 -28.71 -14.81 -10.80
C PHE A 686 -29.14 -15.14 -9.36
N LEU A 687 -30.43 -15.39 -9.17
CA LEU A 687 -30.96 -15.74 -7.84
C LEU A 687 -30.40 -17.07 -7.31
N GLY A 688 -30.07 -18.02 -8.20
CA GLY A 688 -29.45 -19.28 -7.81
C GLY A 688 -28.04 -19.16 -7.24
N ARG A 689 -27.39 -17.99 -7.39
CA ARG A 689 -26.05 -17.71 -6.82
C ARG A 689 -26.10 -16.93 -5.51
N VAL A 690 -27.27 -16.46 -5.12
CA VAL A 690 -27.50 -15.80 -3.84
C VAL A 690 -27.69 -16.86 -2.76
N ASP A 691 -26.89 -16.82 -1.70
CA ASP A 691 -26.96 -17.80 -0.62
C ASP A 691 -28.25 -17.66 0.18
N GLU A 692 -28.66 -16.41 0.47
CA GLU A 692 -29.89 -16.13 1.20
C GLU A 692 -30.58 -14.86 0.67
N MET A 693 -31.87 -14.95 0.36
CA MET A 693 -32.74 -13.80 0.09
C MET A 693 -33.51 -13.45 1.36
N ILE A 694 -33.24 -12.31 1.91
CA ILE A 694 -33.73 -11.88 3.22
C ILE A 694 -34.74 -10.74 3.06
N VAL A 695 -35.95 -10.95 3.50
CA VAL A 695 -36.97 -9.91 3.55
C VAL A 695 -36.86 -9.21 4.90
N MET A 696 -36.57 -7.89 4.86
CA MET A 696 -36.45 -7.05 6.05
C MET A 696 -37.84 -6.75 6.63
N ASN A 697 -37.94 -6.83 7.95
CA ASN A 697 -39.18 -6.53 8.66
C ASN A 697 -39.45 -5.01 8.69
N SER A 698 -40.74 -4.62 8.66
CA SER A 698 -41.15 -3.25 8.91
C SER A 698 -40.87 -2.91 10.39
N LEU A 699 -40.43 -1.69 10.66
CA LEU A 699 -40.08 -1.27 12.00
C LEU A 699 -41.35 -0.94 12.79
N THR A 700 -41.49 -1.47 14.01
CA THR A 700 -42.52 -1.11 14.95
C THR A 700 -42.21 0.21 15.65
N GLN A 701 -43.20 0.79 16.37
CA GLN A 701 -42.97 1.98 17.19
C GLN A 701 -41.98 1.71 18.34
N GLU A 702 -41.99 0.50 18.88
CA GLU A 702 -41.04 0.08 19.91
C GLU A 702 -39.61 0.00 19.35
N ASP A 703 -39.43 -0.55 18.13
CA ASP A 703 -38.15 -0.54 17.45
C ASP A 703 -37.69 0.88 17.17
N GLY A 704 -38.59 1.76 16.74
CA GLY A 704 -38.34 3.17 16.56
C GLY A 704 -37.81 3.86 17.82
N ALA A 705 -38.43 3.55 18.98
CA ALA A 705 -37.98 4.09 20.26
C ALA A 705 -36.55 3.60 20.64
N ARG A 706 -36.25 2.31 20.39
CA ARG A 706 -34.91 1.77 20.61
C ARG A 706 -33.88 2.43 19.68
N ILE A 707 -34.23 2.64 18.42
CA ILE A 707 -33.37 3.32 17.45
C ILE A 707 -33.13 4.78 17.86
N ALA A 708 -34.20 5.49 18.32
CA ALA A 708 -34.08 6.84 18.86
C ALA A 708 -33.16 6.91 20.07
N ALA A 709 -33.25 5.93 20.98
CA ALA A 709 -32.34 5.84 22.13
C ALA A 709 -30.89 5.66 21.72
N LEU A 710 -30.60 4.79 20.73
CA LEU A 710 -29.25 4.64 20.19
C LEU A 710 -28.73 5.95 19.55
N MET A 711 -29.57 6.70 18.84
CA MET A 711 -29.19 8.01 18.30
C MET A 711 -28.92 9.03 19.42
N LEU A 712 -29.72 9.04 20.47
CA LEU A 712 -29.50 9.91 21.63
C LEU A 712 -28.19 9.58 22.36
N GLU A 713 -27.84 8.29 22.52
CA GLU A 713 -26.55 7.90 23.10
C GLU A 713 -25.37 8.40 22.25
N LYS A 714 -25.49 8.41 20.92
CA LYS A 714 -24.45 9.00 20.02
C LYS A 714 -24.36 10.53 20.20
N VAL A 715 -25.50 11.21 20.42
CA VAL A 715 -25.50 12.66 20.71
C VAL A 715 -24.86 12.89 22.09
N LYS A 716 -25.21 12.09 23.09
CA LYS A 716 -24.65 12.14 24.43
C LYS A 716 -23.12 11.98 24.42
N ALA A 717 -22.58 10.98 23.75
CA ALA A 717 -21.14 10.77 23.62
C ALA A 717 -20.43 11.98 22.98
N ARG A 718 -21.07 12.62 21.98
CA ARG A 718 -20.53 13.87 21.37
C ARG A 718 -20.57 15.05 22.30
N MET A 719 -21.56 15.12 23.19
CA MET A 719 -21.68 16.17 24.21
C MET A 719 -20.67 15.94 25.34
N GLU A 720 -20.45 14.70 25.77
CA GLU A 720 -19.49 14.33 26.80
C GLU A 720 -18.05 14.64 26.35
N SER A 721 -17.71 14.45 25.05
CA SER A 721 -16.39 14.86 24.50
C SER A 721 -16.14 16.37 24.58
N ARG A 722 -17.19 17.17 24.75
CA ARG A 722 -17.15 18.64 25.00
C ARG A 722 -17.27 19.03 26.45
N GLY A 723 -17.30 18.05 27.37
CA GLY A 723 -17.45 18.29 28.82
C GLY A 723 -18.86 18.60 29.28
N ILE A 724 -19.90 18.30 28.47
CA ILE A 724 -21.30 18.54 28.78
C ILE A 724 -22.00 17.19 28.97
N CYS A 725 -22.57 16.95 30.17
CA CYS A 725 -23.34 15.74 30.47
C CYS A 725 -24.76 15.89 29.95
N LEU A 726 -25.16 15.01 29.01
CA LEU A 726 -26.55 14.99 28.51
C LEU A 726 -27.36 13.90 29.23
N ARG A 727 -28.47 14.27 29.86
CA ARG A 727 -29.45 13.34 30.42
C ARG A 727 -30.80 13.45 29.71
N TYR A 728 -31.46 12.35 29.49
CA TYR A 728 -32.76 12.34 28.84
C TYR A 728 -33.73 11.36 29.52
N ASP A 729 -35.00 11.73 29.52
CA ASP A 729 -36.06 10.87 30.00
C ASP A 729 -36.45 9.83 28.95
N PRO A 730 -36.73 8.55 29.27
CA PRO A 730 -37.13 7.51 28.31
C PRO A 730 -38.29 7.89 27.39
N GLN A 731 -39.18 8.77 27.87
CA GLN A 731 -40.32 9.28 27.11
C GLN A 731 -39.89 10.11 25.87
N VAL A 732 -38.71 10.70 25.90
CA VAL A 732 -38.13 11.45 24.75
C VAL A 732 -37.96 10.53 23.56
N ALA A 733 -37.40 9.35 23.77
CA ALA A 733 -37.18 8.36 22.69
C ALA A 733 -38.51 7.87 22.09
N MET A 734 -39.54 7.66 22.93
CA MET A 734 -40.87 7.29 22.44
C MET A 734 -41.53 8.39 21.61
N LEU A 735 -41.41 9.65 22.03
CA LEU A 735 -41.96 10.78 21.29
C LEU A 735 -41.28 11.00 19.95
N LEU A 736 -39.96 10.86 19.93
CA LEU A 736 -39.19 10.89 18.70
C LEU A 736 -39.61 9.79 17.72
N ALA A 737 -39.84 8.57 18.23
CA ALA A 737 -40.30 7.45 17.40
C ALA A 737 -41.69 7.71 16.80
N GLN A 738 -42.65 8.23 17.62
CA GLN A 738 -43.99 8.58 17.14
C GLN A 738 -43.99 9.63 16.03
N SER A 739 -43.05 10.59 16.10
CA SER A 739 -42.90 11.66 15.11
C SER A 739 -42.06 11.26 13.89
N GLY A 740 -41.16 10.31 14.06
CA GLY A 740 -40.13 9.99 13.06
C GLY A 740 -40.31 8.66 12.30
N VAL A 741 -41.03 7.70 12.86
CA VAL A 741 -41.26 6.39 12.24
C VAL A 741 -42.62 6.36 11.57
N ASN A 742 -42.63 6.06 10.27
CA ASN A 742 -43.86 5.82 9.54
C ASN A 742 -43.68 4.64 8.55
N ASP A 743 -44.77 4.02 8.16
CA ASP A 743 -44.83 2.83 7.31
C ASP A 743 -44.11 3.02 5.96
N MET A 744 -44.00 4.26 5.48
CA MET A 744 -43.47 4.58 4.13
C MET A 744 -41.97 4.82 4.10
N SER A 745 -41.41 5.45 5.14
CA SER A 745 -40.00 5.88 5.17
C SER A 745 -39.18 5.21 6.29
N GLY A 746 -39.79 4.32 7.07
CA GLY A 746 -39.15 3.64 8.19
C GLY A 746 -38.46 4.62 9.15
N ALA A 747 -37.21 4.31 9.54
CA ALA A 747 -36.41 5.17 10.44
C ALA A 747 -35.61 6.27 9.72
N ARG A 748 -35.69 6.42 8.39
CA ARG A 748 -34.96 7.48 7.68
C ARG A 748 -35.35 8.88 8.14
N ASN A 749 -36.63 9.10 8.39
CA ASN A 749 -37.15 10.39 8.89
C ASN A 749 -36.74 10.66 10.34
N LEU A 750 -36.50 9.60 11.14
CA LEU A 750 -36.13 9.72 12.55
C LEU A 750 -34.88 10.55 12.78
N ARG A 751 -33.87 10.38 11.90
CA ARG A 751 -32.64 11.18 11.96
C ARG A 751 -32.90 12.67 11.80
N ARG A 752 -33.80 13.05 10.87
CA ARG A 752 -34.20 14.45 10.67
C ARG A 752 -34.94 14.99 11.91
N VAL A 753 -35.84 14.19 12.45
CA VAL A 753 -36.60 14.58 13.67
C VAL A 753 -35.66 14.75 14.86
N VAL A 754 -34.66 13.90 15.02
CA VAL A 754 -33.62 14.04 16.06
C VAL A 754 -32.82 15.34 15.85
N ALA A 755 -32.42 15.64 14.60
CA ALA A 755 -31.72 16.89 14.30
C ALA A 755 -32.59 18.11 14.68
N GLU A 756 -33.84 18.17 14.19
CA GLU A 756 -34.73 19.31 14.39
C GLU A 756 -35.18 19.51 15.86
N LEU A 757 -35.46 18.42 16.57
CA LEU A 757 -36.01 18.51 17.93
C LEU A 757 -34.96 18.45 19.04
N ILE A 758 -33.77 17.93 18.77
CA ILE A 758 -32.69 17.75 19.73
C ILE A 758 -31.43 18.52 19.38
N GLU A 759 -30.82 18.24 18.20
CA GLU A 759 -29.49 18.79 17.84
C GLU A 759 -29.57 20.31 17.62
N ASP A 760 -30.62 20.84 16.97
CA ASP A 760 -30.76 22.27 16.75
C ASP A 760 -30.96 23.05 18.05
N PRO A 761 -31.90 22.68 18.98
CA PRO A 761 -32.02 23.36 20.27
C PRO A 761 -30.80 23.23 21.17
N LEU A 762 -30.08 22.06 21.13
CA LEU A 762 -28.82 21.87 21.85
C LEU A 762 -27.73 22.81 21.30
N SER A 763 -27.63 22.93 19.98
CA SER A 763 -26.68 23.82 19.33
C SER A 763 -26.90 25.27 19.70
N GLU A 764 -28.18 25.71 19.77
CA GLU A 764 -28.54 27.08 20.17
C GLU A 764 -28.17 27.35 21.62
N LEU A 765 -28.42 26.36 22.54
CA LEU A 765 -28.05 26.46 23.95
C LEU A 765 -26.55 26.57 24.16
N ILE A 766 -25.78 25.76 23.41
CA ILE A 766 -24.31 25.76 23.47
C ILE A 766 -23.74 27.10 22.95
N LEU A 767 -24.21 27.57 21.80
CA LEU A 767 -23.74 28.81 21.17
C LEU A 767 -24.09 30.06 22.01
N ARG A 768 -25.21 30.00 22.74
CA ARG A 768 -25.61 31.08 23.69
C ARG A 768 -24.87 31.00 25.05
N GLY A 769 -24.02 30.02 25.26
CA GLY A 769 -23.31 29.82 26.54
C GLY A 769 -24.20 29.41 27.72
N LYS A 770 -25.42 28.91 27.42
CA LYS A 770 -26.44 28.52 28.43
C LYS A 770 -26.49 27.04 28.73
N ALA A 771 -25.63 26.22 28.12
CA ALA A 771 -25.63 24.77 28.26
C ALA A 771 -25.19 24.27 29.65
N GLY A 772 -24.39 25.07 30.42
CA GLY A 772 -23.83 24.63 31.70
C GLY A 772 -23.02 23.36 31.59
N ARG A 773 -22.86 22.64 32.72
CA ARG A 773 -22.17 21.32 32.73
C ARG A 773 -23.13 20.14 32.46
N GLU A 774 -24.44 20.37 32.70
CA GLU A 774 -25.47 19.36 32.52
C GLU A 774 -26.63 19.92 31.71
N VAL A 775 -27.07 19.14 30.70
CA VAL A 775 -28.27 19.45 29.91
C VAL A 775 -29.24 18.29 30.03
N ARG A 776 -30.49 18.63 30.29
CA ARG A 776 -31.58 17.67 30.45
C ARG A 776 -32.65 17.81 29.36
N LEU A 777 -32.98 16.65 28.72
CA LEU A 777 -34.08 16.52 27.79
C LEU A 777 -35.29 15.94 28.55
N SER A 778 -36.42 16.66 28.58
CA SER A 778 -37.66 16.23 29.22
C SER A 778 -38.84 16.40 28.27
N VAL A 779 -39.94 15.76 28.56
CA VAL A 779 -41.20 15.89 27.80
C VAL A 779 -42.20 16.69 28.60
N GLU A 780 -42.62 17.87 28.13
CA GLU A 780 -43.66 18.67 28.69
C GLU A 780 -44.75 18.92 27.65
N LYS A 781 -46.02 18.66 28.03
CA LYS A 781 -47.17 18.83 27.13
C LYS A 781 -46.98 18.24 25.73
N ASN A 782 -46.41 17.04 25.67
CA ASN A 782 -46.14 16.32 24.42
C ASN A 782 -45.11 17.02 23.47
N LYS A 783 -44.26 17.89 24.04
CA LYS A 783 -43.15 18.53 23.35
C LYS A 783 -41.85 18.25 24.10
N ILE A 784 -40.78 18.11 23.37
CA ILE A 784 -39.44 17.92 23.94
C ILE A 784 -38.91 19.30 24.34
N THR A 785 -38.51 19.42 25.60
CA THR A 785 -37.88 20.62 26.16
C THR A 785 -36.46 20.33 26.50
N VAL A 786 -35.57 21.25 26.08
CA VAL A 786 -34.10 21.16 26.30
C VAL A 786 -33.73 22.23 27.32
N THR A 787 -33.34 21.81 28.52
CA THR A 787 -32.98 22.72 29.61
C THR A 787 -31.53 22.53 30.03
N GLY A 788 -30.76 23.62 30.09
CA GLY A 788 -29.38 23.65 30.65
C GLY A 788 -29.46 24.08 32.13
N GLU A 789 -28.62 23.45 32.94
CA GLU A 789 -28.48 23.85 34.33
C GLU A 789 -27.75 25.20 34.41
N GLN A 790 -28.43 26.26 34.79
CA GLN A 790 -27.77 27.53 35.15
C GLN A 790 -27.01 27.29 36.47
N GLU A 791 -25.68 27.40 36.44
CA GLU A 791 -24.95 27.62 37.70
C GLU A 791 -25.57 28.80 38.42
N ALA A 792 -26.21 28.53 39.56
CA ALA A 792 -26.55 29.56 40.50
C ALA A 792 -25.24 30.23 40.92
N LEU A 793 -24.93 31.39 40.33
CA LEU A 793 -23.89 32.28 40.82
C LEU A 793 -24.19 32.48 42.33
N ALA A 794 -23.34 31.90 43.18
CA ALA A 794 -23.33 32.24 44.61
C ALA A 794 -23.09 33.76 44.70
N PRO A 795 -23.93 34.47 45.47
CA PRO A 795 -23.68 35.90 45.64
C PRO A 795 -22.35 36.11 46.37
N ALA A 796 -21.56 37.02 45.82
CA ALA A 796 -20.22 37.45 46.30
C ALA A 796 -20.22 37.87 47.77
#